data_459c9373aba4d249ff091807d091fb44
#
_entry.id   459c9373aba4d249ff091807d091fb44
#
_cell.length_a   1.000
_cell.length_b   1.000
_cell.length_c   1.000
_cell.angle_alpha   90.00
_cell.angle_beta   90.00
_cell.angle_gamma   90.00
#
_symmetry.space_group_name_H-M   'P 1'
#
loop_
_entity.id
_entity.type
_entity.pdbx_description
1 polymer ?
#
loop_
_entity_poly.entity_id
_entity_poly.type
_entity_poly.pdbx_seq_one_letter_code
_entity_poly.pdbx_strand_id
1 'polypeptide(L)'
;MDPSKGAVSIPHRLPVLVLPYPQVLHPGLVLSVTMPQAACLGLLRTALQERKELDKPRGDGTPAPRAPPQTQRPVLILCLAKEGAEVGEVPPDSLDGVVRWGCVARVLRLVNSPATDECRVLISGLVRAEVTEPVVRAEPAAPGSTVVALRAFAQELSAAPPKHETPAVRALRDVAARLAELMGRPSVPANHAAPNAAVARVPMLPPALLRRVAALVENAEPLPSGMLADLLVGAFGGACAWEDRVHHLSLVDVDARVSYTTEMLERGVARMEQLREMLLAIPYALHDQQRTALARAQLEAMAAELGRIHPAVMTALRVFQGDDPRAGDERAVVRRGVPEKRAPAVTRRIVGREDAPRAPPSDDEDEDEAGDEVAALAERLESVRLTPEARKACNQELRRLKRMPTQSMERGILINYLETMADLPWESTSADLDAEERARLVPRSAAGELHDEALIPRARKVLEADHYGLDKIKKRILEYLAVLDLKHVQAREAAAAGGAERPARVAVQYKGPILLLVGPPGTGKTSIARSLAAALQRPFARLSLGGVRDEAEIRGHRRTYIGALPGSIVSALRRARASDCVMLLDEVDKLSSGNALHGDPTAALLEVLDPEQNHAFKDHYLNVPLDLSRVLFIATANTLDTIPEPLLDRTEVVAVPGYTHDEKVAIARRHILPKQIEAQGLQPAQVQLDDDVLRAIATSYTREAGVRTMERRIADVVRAKAVEYAEARSLGGVSSGRAYDPAVRVADLDRLLGRATYEPEVADAEGVPGVATGLAYQGSGQGGILHIECAFLPPGRAELRLTGSLGDVIRESAELAFAWVKSHAFALGITADRASEFPKHDVHLHLPSGATPKDGPSAGVAITCALVSLYLRVPLDPRLAITGEITLRGHVAPVGGIKEKVLGAHRAGVRKVVLPQRNRREYEQDLPRAVRDELQAVFVGTIHDALDAVFGLSLEAQINTLYGASEGRRRLQELDWHPRL
;
A
#
# COMPACT_ATOMS: atom_id res chain seq x y z
N MET A 1 -6.61 -34.11 -15.04
CA MET A 1 -6.11 -35.02 -13.99
C MET A 1 -6.17 -36.43 -14.56
N ASP A 2 -5.07 -37.11 -14.59
CA ASP A 2 -4.95 -38.47 -15.11
C ASP A 2 -5.65 -39.45 -14.15
N PRO A 3 -6.72 -40.14 -14.53
CA PRO A 3 -7.51 -40.98 -13.63
C PRO A 3 -6.79 -42.27 -13.19
N SER A 4 -5.56 -42.52 -13.70
CA SER A 4 -4.80 -43.75 -13.39
C SER A 4 -3.90 -43.64 -12.15
N LYS A 5 -3.79 -42.49 -11.50
CA LYS A 5 -2.89 -42.31 -10.35
C LYS A 5 -3.65 -42.38 -9.02
N GLY A 6 -3.84 -43.63 -8.54
CA GLY A 6 -4.03 -43.95 -7.12
C GLY A 6 -5.34 -43.50 -6.52
N ALA A 7 -6.31 -44.39 -6.34
CA ALA A 7 -7.51 -44.18 -5.51
C ALA A 7 -7.09 -43.69 -4.11
N VAL A 8 -7.49 -42.46 -3.75
CA VAL A 8 -7.27 -41.94 -2.40
C VAL A 8 -8.19 -42.69 -1.44
N SER A 9 -7.61 -43.50 -0.55
CA SER A 9 -8.36 -44.13 0.52
C SER A 9 -8.82 -43.07 1.52
N ILE A 10 -10.13 -42.90 1.66
CA ILE A 10 -10.72 -41.93 2.59
C ILE A 10 -10.98 -42.62 3.93
N PRO A 11 -10.46 -42.06 5.04
CA PRO A 11 -10.71 -42.58 6.38
C PRO A 11 -12.19 -42.48 6.76
N HIS A 12 -12.68 -43.40 7.61
CA HIS A 12 -14.02 -43.32 8.19
C HIS A 12 -14.18 -42.23 9.25
N ARG A 13 -13.05 -41.64 9.70
CA ARG A 13 -13.01 -40.56 10.69
C ARG A 13 -12.09 -39.48 10.20
N LEU A 14 -12.54 -38.23 10.25
CA LEU A 14 -11.74 -37.06 9.87
C LEU A 14 -11.98 -35.89 10.83
N PRO A 15 -10.97 -35.03 11.04
CA PRO A 15 -11.17 -33.76 11.74
C PRO A 15 -12.03 -32.81 10.92
N VAL A 16 -12.82 -32.01 11.60
CA VAL A 16 -13.77 -31.08 11.01
C VAL A 16 -13.23 -29.68 10.91
N LEU A 17 -13.40 -29.06 9.76
CA LEU A 17 -13.24 -27.63 9.53
C LEU A 17 -14.63 -27.02 9.22
N VAL A 18 -15.11 -26.10 10.05
CA VAL A 18 -16.29 -25.31 9.77
C VAL A 18 -15.91 -24.16 8.84
N LEU A 19 -16.60 -24.04 7.72
CA LEU A 19 -16.36 -22.98 6.74
C LEU A 19 -17.09 -21.70 7.16
N PRO A 20 -16.48 -20.54 7.05
CA PRO A 20 -17.13 -19.26 7.34
C PRO A 20 -18.29 -19.03 6.38
N TYR A 21 -19.42 -18.56 6.91
CA TYR A 21 -20.59 -18.22 6.11
C TYR A 21 -20.26 -17.09 5.11
N PRO A 22 -20.71 -17.14 3.87
CA PRO A 22 -21.57 -18.16 3.21
C PRO A 22 -20.78 -19.19 2.37
N GLN A 23 -19.57 -19.56 2.75
CA GLN A 23 -18.74 -20.48 1.98
C GLN A 23 -19.27 -21.92 2.03
N VAL A 24 -19.25 -22.60 0.90
CA VAL A 24 -19.57 -24.02 0.75
C VAL A 24 -18.54 -24.63 -0.21
N LEU A 25 -17.91 -25.72 0.20
CA LEU A 25 -16.92 -26.43 -0.62
C LEU A 25 -17.57 -27.61 -1.35
N HIS A 26 -17.49 -27.61 -2.67
CA HIS A 26 -17.90 -28.71 -3.53
C HIS A 26 -16.71 -29.53 -4.04
N PRO A 27 -16.89 -30.80 -4.44
CA PRO A 27 -15.86 -31.59 -5.07
C PRO A 27 -15.26 -30.89 -6.31
N GLY A 28 -13.93 -30.96 -6.46
CA GLY A 28 -13.22 -30.33 -7.57
C GLY A 28 -12.88 -28.85 -7.37
N LEU A 29 -13.40 -28.18 -6.34
CA LEU A 29 -13.11 -26.78 -6.05
C LEU A 29 -11.88 -26.61 -5.14
N VAL A 30 -11.24 -25.43 -5.24
CA VAL A 30 -10.16 -25.01 -4.36
C VAL A 30 -10.63 -23.77 -3.60
N LEU A 31 -10.49 -23.80 -2.28
CA LEU A 31 -10.91 -22.73 -1.39
C LEU A 31 -9.74 -22.35 -0.48
N SER A 32 -9.62 -21.06 -0.19
CA SER A 32 -8.68 -20.50 0.78
C SER A 32 -9.43 -20.05 2.03
N VAL A 33 -9.09 -20.63 3.18
CA VAL A 33 -9.72 -20.31 4.46
C VAL A 33 -8.66 -19.74 5.39
N THR A 34 -8.96 -18.61 6.03
CA THR A 34 -8.12 -18.01 7.06
C THR A 34 -8.64 -18.41 8.44
N MET A 35 -7.76 -18.82 9.35
CA MET A 35 -8.12 -19.24 10.71
C MET A 35 -6.99 -18.92 11.69
N PRO A 36 -7.25 -18.87 13.02
CA PRO A 36 -6.23 -18.72 14.02
C PRO A 36 -5.18 -19.83 13.94
N GLN A 37 -3.90 -19.50 14.14
CA GLN A 37 -2.79 -20.45 14.01
C GLN A 37 -2.93 -21.66 14.96
N ALA A 38 -3.41 -21.44 16.18
CA ALA A 38 -3.67 -22.49 17.15
C ALA A 38 -4.70 -23.52 16.65
N ALA A 39 -5.82 -23.07 16.04
CA ALA A 39 -6.84 -23.92 15.47
C ALA A 39 -6.32 -24.70 14.26
N CYS A 40 -5.54 -24.07 13.40
CA CYS A 40 -4.90 -24.70 12.25
C CYS A 40 -3.94 -25.81 12.67
N LEU A 41 -3.08 -25.58 13.67
CA LEU A 41 -2.17 -26.59 14.22
C LEU A 41 -2.91 -27.74 14.89
N GLY A 42 -4.01 -27.44 15.61
CA GLY A 42 -4.90 -28.45 16.20
C GLY A 42 -5.50 -29.37 15.14
N LEU A 43 -6.11 -28.80 14.11
CA LEU A 43 -6.70 -29.51 12.97
C LEU A 43 -5.69 -30.43 12.27
N LEU A 44 -4.49 -29.96 12.01
CA LEU A 44 -3.44 -30.73 11.34
C LEU A 44 -2.88 -31.85 12.22
N ARG A 45 -2.64 -31.59 13.50
CA ARG A 45 -2.19 -32.62 14.44
C ARG A 45 -3.20 -33.76 14.52
N THR A 46 -4.49 -33.42 14.60
CA THR A 46 -5.56 -34.39 14.65
C THR A 46 -5.66 -35.18 13.34
N ALA A 47 -5.56 -34.52 12.19
CA ALA A 47 -5.56 -35.19 10.89
C ALA A 47 -4.39 -36.17 10.72
N LEU A 48 -3.21 -35.80 11.23
CA LEU A 48 -2.02 -36.66 11.21
C LEU A 48 -2.13 -37.84 12.22
N GLN A 49 -2.80 -37.65 13.35
CA GLN A 49 -3.05 -38.72 14.35
C GLN A 49 -4.04 -39.76 13.79
N GLU A 50 -5.20 -39.31 13.24
CA GLU A 50 -6.18 -40.22 12.61
C GLU A 50 -5.54 -41.03 11.47
N ARG A 51 -4.64 -40.39 10.71
CA ARG A 51 -3.88 -41.06 9.67
C ARG A 51 -2.96 -42.15 10.21
N LYS A 52 -2.27 -41.91 11.35
CA LYS A 52 -1.39 -42.92 11.99
C LYS A 52 -2.21 -44.10 12.55
N GLU A 53 -3.43 -43.90 12.99
CA GLU A 53 -4.30 -44.97 13.45
C GLU A 53 -4.74 -45.91 12.33
N LEU A 54 -4.91 -45.40 11.10
CA LEU A 54 -5.18 -46.21 9.92
C LEU A 54 -4.02 -47.10 9.47
N ASP A 55 -2.80 -46.68 9.76
CA ASP A 55 -1.60 -47.43 9.38
C ASP A 55 -1.27 -48.57 10.39
N LYS A 56 -2.01 -48.72 11.50
CA LYS A 56 -1.86 -49.86 12.42
C LYS A 56 -2.37 -51.15 11.76
N PRO A 57 -1.63 -52.26 11.82
CA PRO A 57 -2.10 -53.52 11.31
C PRO A 57 -3.41 -53.99 12.00
N ARG A 58 -4.41 -54.36 11.19
CA ARG A 58 -5.62 -54.93 11.72
C ARG A 58 -5.30 -56.27 12.37
N GLY A 59 -5.93 -56.55 13.54
CA GLY A 59 -5.62 -57.71 14.36
C GLY A 59 -5.95 -59.10 13.74
N ASP A 60 -6.35 -59.16 12.46
CA ASP A 60 -6.69 -60.36 11.69
C ASP A 60 -5.53 -60.88 10.80
N GLY A 61 -4.32 -60.33 10.91
CA GLY A 61 -3.11 -60.87 10.26
C GLY A 61 -3.05 -60.66 8.73
N THR A 62 -3.99 -59.98 8.09
CA THR A 62 -3.93 -59.67 6.68
C THR A 62 -2.96 -58.51 6.43
N PRO A 63 -1.98 -58.65 5.52
CA PRO A 63 -1.03 -57.58 5.20
C PRO A 63 -1.79 -56.46 4.51
N ALA A 64 -1.62 -55.21 4.99
CA ALA A 64 -2.16 -54.02 4.38
C ALA A 64 -1.61 -53.88 2.93
N PRO A 65 -2.42 -53.49 1.95
CA PRO A 65 -1.96 -53.27 0.58
C PRO A 65 -0.75 -52.30 0.57
N ARG A 66 0.30 -52.63 -0.22
CA ARG A 66 1.51 -51.81 -0.33
C ARG A 66 1.16 -50.37 -0.67
N ALA A 67 1.15 -49.52 0.34
CA ALA A 67 0.88 -48.11 0.24
C ALA A 67 2.12 -47.33 -0.24
N PRO A 68 1.94 -46.23 -0.98
CA PRO A 68 3.03 -45.35 -1.37
C PRO A 68 3.76 -44.78 -0.13
N PRO A 69 5.05 -44.38 -0.26
CA PRO A 69 5.86 -43.91 0.86
C PRO A 69 5.15 -42.80 1.65
N GLN A 70 5.28 -42.83 2.98
CA GLN A 70 4.54 -41.96 3.92
C GLN A 70 4.59 -40.47 3.63
N THR A 71 5.60 -39.98 2.92
CA THR A 71 5.80 -38.56 2.55
C THR A 71 4.86 -38.07 1.44
N GLN A 72 4.18 -38.97 0.71
CA GLN A 72 3.34 -38.63 -0.46
C GLN A 72 1.82 -38.69 -0.20
N ARG A 73 1.38 -39.09 0.98
CA ARG A 73 -0.07 -39.18 1.25
C ARG A 73 -0.65 -37.82 1.64
N PRO A 74 -1.79 -37.42 1.04
CA PRO A 74 -2.43 -36.14 1.35
C PRO A 74 -2.95 -36.10 2.78
N VAL A 75 -2.92 -34.91 3.39
CA VAL A 75 -3.63 -34.63 4.64
C VAL A 75 -5.09 -34.35 4.28
N LEU A 76 -6.02 -35.10 4.87
CA LEU A 76 -7.46 -35.01 4.61
C LEU A 76 -8.18 -34.41 5.81
N ILE A 77 -9.17 -33.58 5.53
CA ILE A 77 -10.08 -32.95 6.51
C ILE A 77 -11.49 -32.99 5.97
N LEU A 78 -12.49 -32.92 6.84
CA LEU A 78 -13.90 -32.74 6.45
C LEU A 78 -14.31 -31.29 6.58
N CYS A 79 -14.79 -30.69 5.50
CA CYS A 79 -15.30 -29.32 5.48
C CYS A 79 -16.83 -29.33 5.58
N LEU A 80 -17.37 -28.69 6.61
CA LEU A 80 -18.80 -28.57 6.86
C LEU A 80 -19.22 -27.10 6.79
N ALA A 81 -20.45 -26.84 6.37
CA ALA A 81 -21.06 -25.53 6.34
C ALA A 81 -21.92 -25.31 7.59
N LYS A 82 -21.91 -24.06 8.11
CA LYS A 82 -22.77 -23.63 9.22
C LYS A 82 -23.33 -22.25 8.91
N GLU A 83 -24.63 -22.06 9.15
CA GLU A 83 -25.26 -20.75 8.95
C GLU A 83 -24.72 -19.74 9.98
N GLY A 84 -24.32 -18.55 9.51
CA GLY A 84 -23.80 -17.48 10.38
C GLY A 84 -22.41 -17.72 10.98
N ALA A 85 -21.65 -18.76 10.54
CA ALA A 85 -20.31 -19.01 11.05
C ALA A 85 -19.35 -17.88 10.71
N GLU A 86 -18.57 -17.40 11.69
CA GLU A 86 -17.54 -16.38 11.53
C GLU A 86 -16.21 -16.97 11.07
N VAL A 87 -15.32 -16.11 10.58
CA VAL A 87 -13.96 -16.50 10.19
C VAL A 87 -13.19 -16.96 11.43
N GLY A 88 -12.71 -18.21 11.39
CA GLY A 88 -11.91 -18.77 12.49
C GLY A 88 -12.74 -19.36 13.63
N GLU A 89 -14.08 -19.50 13.47
CA GLU A 89 -14.91 -20.21 14.44
C GLU A 89 -14.42 -21.65 14.62
N VAL A 90 -14.11 -22.00 15.87
CA VAL A 90 -13.71 -23.36 16.24
C VAL A 90 -14.96 -24.22 16.26
N PRO A 91 -14.95 -25.45 15.70
CA PRO A 91 -16.10 -26.33 15.78
C PRO A 91 -16.51 -26.50 17.25
N PRO A 92 -17.80 -26.30 17.59
CA PRO A 92 -18.27 -26.52 18.94
C PRO A 92 -18.17 -28.00 19.31
N ASP A 93 -18.16 -28.30 20.61
CA ASP A 93 -18.15 -29.66 21.12
C ASP A 93 -19.44 -30.42 20.70
N SER A 94 -20.50 -29.70 20.28
CA SER A 94 -21.71 -30.23 19.66
C SER A 94 -21.79 -29.77 18.19
N LEU A 95 -22.35 -30.62 17.31
CA LEU A 95 -22.63 -30.30 15.92
C LEU A 95 -23.94 -29.53 15.71
N ASP A 96 -24.45 -28.88 16.75
CA ASP A 96 -25.72 -28.15 16.68
C ASP A 96 -25.61 -26.98 15.70
N GLY A 97 -26.52 -26.90 14.73
CA GLY A 97 -26.51 -25.89 13.68
C GLY A 97 -25.51 -26.12 12.53
N VAL A 98 -24.70 -27.18 12.56
CA VAL A 98 -23.81 -27.55 11.46
C VAL A 98 -24.55 -28.49 10.50
N VAL A 99 -24.36 -28.25 9.20
CA VAL A 99 -24.95 -29.08 8.15
C VAL A 99 -24.31 -30.47 8.15
N ARG A 100 -25.12 -31.55 8.12
CA ARG A 100 -24.61 -32.94 8.15
C ARG A 100 -23.89 -33.36 6.86
N TRP A 101 -24.08 -32.64 5.78
CA TRP A 101 -23.41 -32.87 4.48
C TRP A 101 -22.26 -31.94 4.31
N GLY A 102 -21.16 -32.49 3.82
CA GLY A 102 -19.95 -31.73 3.59
C GLY A 102 -19.06 -32.31 2.47
N CYS A 103 -17.88 -31.76 2.37
CA CYS A 103 -16.88 -32.20 1.40
C CYS A 103 -15.58 -32.61 2.09
N VAL A 104 -15.12 -33.85 1.82
CA VAL A 104 -13.76 -34.26 2.20
C VAL A 104 -12.77 -33.48 1.34
N ALA A 105 -11.87 -32.77 1.97
CA ALA A 105 -10.89 -31.93 1.30
C ALA A 105 -9.46 -32.38 1.59
N ARG A 106 -8.58 -32.13 0.64
CA ARG A 106 -7.13 -32.27 0.79
C ARG A 106 -6.51 -30.91 1.07
N VAL A 107 -5.67 -30.83 2.07
CA VAL A 107 -4.85 -29.65 2.35
C VAL A 107 -3.73 -29.57 1.31
N LEU A 108 -3.71 -28.48 0.54
CA LEU A 108 -2.71 -28.24 -0.52
C LEU A 108 -1.54 -27.43 -0.01
N ARG A 109 -1.80 -26.37 0.74
CA ARG A 109 -0.78 -25.42 1.19
C ARG A 109 -1.22 -24.74 2.48
N LEU A 110 -0.23 -24.40 3.30
CA LEU A 110 -0.37 -23.60 4.50
C LEU A 110 0.52 -22.39 4.37
N VAL A 111 -0.01 -21.23 4.68
CA VAL A 111 0.73 -19.97 4.69
C VAL A 111 0.47 -19.30 6.03
N ASN A 112 1.48 -19.25 6.87
CA ASN A 112 1.40 -18.51 8.13
C ASN A 112 1.61 -17.03 7.87
N SER A 113 0.81 -16.19 8.49
CA SER A 113 0.99 -14.75 8.53
C SER A 113 1.60 -14.39 9.90
N PRO A 114 2.90 -14.12 9.98
CA PRO A 114 3.55 -13.83 11.27
C PRO A 114 3.04 -12.53 11.92
N ALA A 115 2.37 -11.68 11.15
CA ALA A 115 1.87 -10.39 11.66
C ALA A 115 0.49 -10.45 12.33
N THR A 116 -0.32 -11.49 12.09
CA THR A 116 -1.74 -11.52 12.51
C THR A 116 -2.12 -12.74 13.34
N ASP A 117 -1.18 -13.62 13.71
CA ASP A 117 -1.45 -14.94 14.34
C ASP A 117 -2.48 -15.78 13.58
N GLU A 118 -2.57 -15.56 12.26
CA GLU A 118 -3.48 -16.24 11.37
C GLU A 118 -2.74 -17.18 10.42
N CYS A 119 -3.38 -18.31 10.13
CA CYS A 119 -2.92 -19.26 9.13
C CYS A 119 -3.92 -19.32 7.97
N ARG A 120 -3.43 -19.16 6.76
CA ARG A 120 -4.23 -19.38 5.55
C ARG A 120 -4.03 -20.78 5.03
N VAL A 121 -5.12 -21.56 5.00
CA VAL A 121 -5.15 -22.95 4.56
C VAL A 121 -5.76 -23.00 3.16
N LEU A 122 -5.02 -23.51 2.18
CA LEU A 122 -5.54 -23.79 0.84
C LEU A 122 -5.98 -25.24 0.78
N ILE A 123 -7.27 -25.49 0.52
CA ILE A 123 -7.91 -26.80 0.50
C ILE A 123 -8.51 -27.10 -0.86
N SER A 124 -8.52 -28.37 -1.24
CA SER A 124 -9.17 -28.84 -2.47
C SER A 124 -10.20 -29.91 -2.13
N GLY A 125 -11.45 -29.67 -2.50
CA GLY A 125 -12.55 -30.64 -2.35
C GLY A 125 -12.31 -31.89 -3.18
N LEU A 126 -12.53 -33.06 -2.58
CA LEU A 126 -12.37 -34.35 -3.22
C LEU A 126 -13.72 -35.03 -3.46
N VAL A 127 -14.44 -35.33 -2.39
CA VAL A 127 -15.70 -36.09 -2.46
C VAL A 127 -16.71 -35.58 -1.45
N ARG A 128 -17.99 -35.86 -1.71
CA ARG A 128 -19.09 -35.66 -0.75
C ARG A 128 -18.98 -36.62 0.40
N ALA A 129 -19.41 -36.19 1.55
CA ALA A 129 -19.50 -37.02 2.74
C ALA A 129 -20.68 -36.62 3.60
N GLU A 130 -21.28 -37.59 4.21
CA GLU A 130 -22.33 -37.45 5.22
C GLU A 130 -21.79 -37.79 6.59
N VAL A 131 -22.03 -36.93 7.58
CA VAL A 131 -21.67 -37.18 8.98
C VAL A 131 -22.65 -38.19 9.57
N THR A 132 -22.14 -39.33 10.03
CA THR A 132 -22.96 -40.39 10.58
C THR A 132 -23.09 -40.26 12.10
N GLU A 133 -22.01 -40.03 12.82
CA GLU A 133 -21.98 -39.82 14.26
C GLU A 133 -20.89 -38.88 14.68
N PRO A 134 -21.10 -37.92 15.62
CA PRO A 134 -20.05 -37.16 16.22
C PRO A 134 -19.20 -38.01 17.18
N VAL A 135 -17.91 -38.06 16.99
CA VAL A 135 -16.98 -38.74 17.90
C VAL A 135 -16.36 -37.72 18.84
N VAL A 136 -16.84 -37.68 20.08
CA VAL A 136 -16.28 -36.87 21.15
C VAL A 136 -15.04 -37.60 21.74
N ARG A 137 -13.87 -37.00 21.72
CA ARG A 137 -12.70 -37.50 22.46
C ARG A 137 -12.83 -37.17 23.95
N ALA A 138 -12.37 -38.11 24.82
CA ALA A 138 -12.52 -38.04 26.28
C ALA A 138 -11.53 -37.08 27.00
N GLU A 139 -10.68 -36.32 26.30
CA GLU A 139 -9.74 -35.36 26.90
C GLU A 139 -10.07 -33.92 26.46
N PRO A 140 -9.81 -32.89 27.29
CA PRO A 140 -10.03 -31.50 26.92
C PRO A 140 -9.21 -31.14 25.66
N ALA A 141 -9.93 -31.01 24.57
CA ALA A 141 -9.37 -30.91 23.25
C ALA A 141 -8.83 -29.50 22.97
N ALA A 142 -7.66 -29.42 22.37
CA ALA A 142 -7.15 -28.18 21.81
C ALA A 142 -8.11 -27.65 20.71
N PRO A 143 -8.22 -26.34 20.49
CA PRO A 143 -9.05 -25.78 19.42
C PRO A 143 -8.76 -26.47 18.06
N GLY A 144 -9.80 -26.92 17.35
CA GLY A 144 -9.67 -27.60 16.05
C GLY A 144 -9.49 -29.12 16.11
N SER A 145 -9.73 -29.80 17.26
CA SER A 145 -9.56 -31.25 17.45
C SER A 145 -10.82 -32.09 17.33
N THR A 146 -11.97 -31.53 16.92
CA THR A 146 -13.22 -32.26 16.74
C THR A 146 -13.12 -33.27 15.59
N VAL A 147 -13.38 -34.54 15.86
CA VAL A 147 -13.37 -35.65 14.90
C VAL A 147 -14.77 -36.20 14.75
N VAL A 148 -15.18 -36.49 13.53
CA VAL A 148 -16.51 -37.09 13.23
C VAL A 148 -16.36 -38.38 12.42
N ALA A 149 -17.29 -39.29 12.63
CA ALA A 149 -17.46 -40.42 11.75
C ALA A 149 -18.24 -40.00 10.49
N LEU A 150 -17.80 -40.44 9.32
CA LEU A 150 -18.39 -40.04 8.04
C LEU A 150 -18.56 -41.22 7.09
N ARG A 151 -19.50 -41.05 6.17
CA ARG A 151 -19.70 -41.92 5.02
C ARG A 151 -19.33 -41.12 3.75
N ALA A 152 -18.22 -41.48 3.08
CA ALA A 152 -17.78 -40.81 1.86
C ALA A 152 -18.33 -41.49 0.61
N PHE A 153 -18.71 -40.72 -0.37
CA PHE A 153 -19.25 -41.19 -1.66
C PHE A 153 -18.18 -41.14 -2.75
N ALA A 154 -17.21 -42.03 -2.64
CA ALA A 154 -16.00 -42.01 -3.49
C ALA A 154 -16.22 -42.54 -4.93
N GLN A 155 -17.35 -43.16 -5.24
CA GLN A 155 -17.65 -43.71 -6.58
C GLN A 155 -17.64 -42.62 -7.68
N GLU A 156 -17.87 -41.37 -7.35
CA GLU A 156 -17.89 -40.24 -8.28
C GLU A 156 -16.48 -39.90 -8.84
N LEU A 157 -15.41 -40.25 -8.15
CA LEU A 157 -14.04 -39.98 -8.59
C LEU A 157 -13.60 -40.87 -9.78
N SER A 158 -14.23 -42.02 -9.97
CA SER A 158 -13.89 -43.00 -11.01
C SER A 158 -14.86 -43.02 -12.19
N ALA A 159 -15.88 -42.15 -12.20
CA ALA A 159 -16.80 -42.07 -13.30
C ALA A 159 -16.15 -41.58 -14.58
N ALA A 160 -16.26 -42.37 -15.66
CA ALA A 160 -15.81 -41.95 -16.98
C ALA A 160 -16.78 -40.91 -17.57
N PRO A 161 -16.30 -39.93 -18.36
CA PRO A 161 -17.20 -39.03 -19.07
C PRO A 161 -18.16 -39.79 -19.97
N PRO A 162 -19.44 -39.40 -20.07
CA PRO A 162 -20.40 -40.08 -20.91
C PRO A 162 -19.99 -39.95 -22.38
N LYS A 163 -20.14 -41.07 -23.15
CA LYS A 163 -19.84 -41.09 -24.57
C LYS A 163 -20.75 -40.19 -25.41
N HIS A 164 -21.95 -39.91 -24.91
CA HIS A 164 -22.91 -39.02 -25.52
C HIS A 164 -23.50 -38.06 -24.43
N GLU A 165 -23.62 -36.81 -24.78
CA GLU A 165 -24.19 -35.82 -23.92
C GLU A 165 -25.72 -36.03 -23.77
N THR A 166 -26.18 -36.13 -22.54
CA THR A 166 -27.62 -36.26 -22.26
C THR A 166 -28.34 -34.92 -22.46
N PRO A 167 -29.65 -34.89 -22.79
CA PRO A 167 -30.41 -33.64 -22.92
C PRO A 167 -30.34 -32.77 -21.68
N ALA A 168 -30.31 -33.36 -20.49
CA ALA A 168 -30.20 -32.64 -19.21
C ALA A 168 -28.85 -31.93 -19.06
N VAL A 169 -27.75 -32.54 -19.45
CA VAL A 169 -26.42 -31.91 -19.40
C VAL A 169 -26.32 -30.78 -20.42
N ARG A 170 -26.94 -30.92 -21.58
CA ARG A 170 -27.02 -29.85 -22.58
C ARG A 170 -27.79 -28.64 -22.06
N ALA A 171 -28.98 -28.87 -21.47
CA ALA A 171 -29.74 -27.80 -20.84
C ALA A 171 -28.95 -27.08 -19.72
N LEU A 172 -28.21 -27.82 -18.90
CA LEU A 172 -27.32 -27.24 -17.88
C LEU A 172 -26.28 -26.31 -18.46
N ARG A 173 -25.63 -26.69 -19.58
CA ARG A 173 -24.64 -25.87 -20.27
C ARG A 173 -25.25 -24.61 -20.87
N ASP A 174 -26.42 -24.72 -21.48
CA ASP A 174 -27.13 -23.57 -22.08
C ASP A 174 -27.48 -22.51 -21.03
N VAL A 175 -27.98 -22.93 -19.87
CA VAL A 175 -28.29 -22.05 -18.77
C VAL A 175 -27.02 -21.42 -18.15
N ALA A 176 -25.96 -22.20 -18.01
CA ALA A 176 -24.69 -21.71 -17.52
C ALA A 176 -24.06 -20.68 -18.48
N ALA A 177 -24.18 -20.90 -19.81
CA ALA A 177 -23.74 -19.93 -20.82
C ALA A 177 -24.49 -18.61 -20.71
N ARG A 178 -25.81 -18.67 -20.58
CA ARG A 178 -26.67 -17.48 -20.41
C ARG A 178 -26.33 -16.69 -19.15
N LEU A 179 -26.12 -17.38 -18.04
CA LEU A 179 -25.73 -16.74 -16.78
C LEU A 179 -24.33 -16.10 -16.87
N ALA A 180 -23.37 -16.78 -17.51
CA ALA A 180 -22.04 -16.25 -17.74
C ALA A 180 -22.07 -14.98 -18.63
N GLU A 181 -22.91 -14.97 -19.65
CA GLU A 181 -23.11 -13.80 -20.53
C GLU A 181 -23.70 -12.62 -19.74
N LEU A 182 -24.71 -12.84 -18.92
CA LEU A 182 -25.31 -11.79 -18.07
C LEU A 182 -24.30 -11.20 -17.07
N MET A 183 -23.47 -12.04 -16.45
CA MET A 183 -22.45 -11.62 -15.49
C MET A 183 -21.17 -11.09 -16.15
N GLY A 184 -21.01 -11.26 -17.45
CA GLY A 184 -19.88 -10.76 -18.25
C GLY A 184 -20.13 -9.41 -18.93
N ARG A 185 -21.38 -8.98 -19.06
CA ARG A 185 -21.74 -7.73 -19.74
C ARG A 185 -21.69 -6.53 -18.79
N PRO A 186 -21.14 -5.37 -19.21
CA PRO A 186 -21.22 -4.14 -18.43
C PRO A 186 -22.69 -3.72 -18.26
N SER A 187 -23.06 -3.28 -17.07
CA SER A 187 -24.45 -2.96 -16.71
C SER A 187 -25.04 -1.75 -17.43
N VAL A 188 -24.23 -0.90 -18.08
CA VAL A 188 -24.65 0.31 -18.78
C VAL A 188 -23.97 0.39 -20.13
N PRO A 189 -24.67 0.71 -21.25
CA PRO A 189 -24.05 0.96 -22.55
C PRO A 189 -23.03 2.10 -22.47
N ALA A 190 -21.89 1.96 -23.14
CA ALA A 190 -20.78 2.90 -23.10
C ALA A 190 -21.14 4.37 -23.48
N ASN A 191 -22.20 4.56 -24.26
CA ASN A 191 -22.70 5.87 -24.72
C ASN A 191 -23.46 6.67 -23.63
N HIS A 192 -23.67 6.09 -22.44
CA HIS A 192 -24.40 6.74 -21.34
C HIS A 192 -23.58 6.76 -20.03
N ALA A 193 -22.27 6.58 -20.11
CA ALA A 193 -21.41 6.64 -18.95
C ALA A 193 -21.26 8.08 -18.45
N ALA A 194 -22.08 8.46 -17.47
CA ALA A 194 -21.81 9.63 -16.64
C ALA A 194 -20.51 9.39 -15.83
N PRO A 195 -19.73 10.44 -15.48
CA PRO A 195 -18.41 10.33 -14.86
C PRO A 195 -18.39 9.67 -13.45
N ASN A 196 -19.54 9.30 -12.89
CA ASN A 196 -19.68 8.67 -11.58
C ASN A 196 -20.24 7.24 -11.64
N ALA A 197 -19.81 6.44 -12.60
CA ALA A 197 -20.29 5.07 -12.84
C ALA A 197 -19.91 4.04 -11.75
N ALA A 198 -19.53 4.46 -10.54
CA ALA A 198 -19.27 3.56 -9.41
C ALA A 198 -20.55 2.93 -8.81
N VAL A 199 -21.73 3.44 -9.17
CA VAL A 199 -22.99 3.22 -8.44
C VAL A 199 -23.79 2.00 -8.91
N ALA A 200 -23.52 1.42 -10.08
CA ALA A 200 -24.38 0.36 -10.61
C ALA A 200 -23.55 -0.75 -11.31
N ARG A 201 -22.73 -1.45 -10.57
CA ARG A 201 -22.09 -2.67 -11.09
C ARG A 201 -22.83 -3.91 -10.57
N VAL A 202 -23.50 -4.60 -11.49
CA VAL A 202 -23.91 -6.01 -11.27
C VAL A 202 -22.66 -6.80 -10.88
N PRO A 203 -22.72 -7.75 -9.93
CA PRO A 203 -21.58 -8.60 -9.61
C PRO A 203 -21.04 -9.25 -10.88
N MET A 204 -19.86 -8.85 -11.33
CA MET A 204 -19.22 -9.40 -12.51
C MET A 204 -18.28 -10.54 -12.10
N LEU A 205 -18.35 -11.64 -12.84
CA LEU A 205 -17.33 -12.69 -12.70
C LEU A 205 -15.95 -12.16 -13.13
N PRO A 206 -14.89 -12.44 -12.37
CA PRO A 206 -13.54 -12.13 -12.80
C PRO A 206 -13.24 -12.71 -14.20
N PRO A 207 -12.50 -12.00 -15.08
CA PRO A 207 -12.25 -12.46 -16.45
C PRO A 207 -11.59 -13.85 -16.56
N ALA A 208 -10.80 -14.24 -15.57
CA ALA A 208 -10.20 -15.56 -15.49
C ALA A 208 -11.26 -16.66 -15.22
N LEU A 209 -12.25 -16.36 -14.38
CA LEU A 209 -13.33 -17.28 -14.07
C LEU A 209 -14.32 -17.40 -15.24
N LEU A 210 -14.63 -16.29 -15.92
CA LEU A 210 -15.43 -16.29 -17.15
C LEU A 210 -14.84 -17.19 -18.25
N ARG A 211 -13.51 -17.09 -18.49
CA ARG A 211 -12.82 -17.96 -19.45
C ARG A 211 -12.89 -19.43 -19.05
N ARG A 212 -12.80 -19.73 -17.75
CA ARG A 212 -12.91 -21.10 -17.26
C ARG A 212 -14.34 -21.66 -17.41
N VAL A 213 -15.35 -20.83 -17.13
CA VAL A 213 -16.75 -21.19 -17.35
C VAL A 213 -17.04 -21.41 -18.83
N ALA A 214 -16.54 -20.52 -19.70
CA ALA A 214 -16.68 -20.71 -21.16
C ALA A 214 -16.09 -22.04 -21.63
N ALA A 215 -14.90 -22.41 -21.19
CA ALA A 215 -14.29 -23.71 -21.51
C ALA A 215 -15.09 -24.90 -21.00
N LEU A 216 -15.75 -24.80 -19.84
CA LEU A 216 -16.65 -25.83 -19.31
C LEU A 216 -17.96 -25.92 -20.11
N VAL A 217 -18.48 -24.80 -20.56
CA VAL A 217 -19.70 -24.71 -21.36
C VAL A 217 -19.45 -25.23 -22.79
N GLU A 218 -18.33 -24.88 -23.41
CA GLU A 218 -17.93 -25.30 -24.76
C GLU A 218 -17.49 -26.77 -24.85
N ASN A 219 -17.46 -27.48 -23.71
CA ASN A 219 -17.03 -28.90 -23.64
C ASN A 219 -15.61 -29.14 -24.20
N ALA A 220 -14.74 -28.16 -24.03
CA ALA A 220 -13.34 -28.27 -24.47
C ALA A 220 -12.59 -29.45 -23.82
N GLU A 221 -13.01 -29.83 -22.59
CA GLU A 221 -12.54 -31.04 -21.90
C GLU A 221 -13.79 -31.82 -21.41
N PRO A 222 -14.07 -33.05 -21.87
CA PRO A 222 -15.22 -33.82 -21.44
C PRO A 222 -15.07 -34.22 -19.97
N LEU A 223 -16.02 -33.82 -19.14
CA LEU A 223 -16.07 -34.09 -17.71
C LEU A 223 -17.26 -35.01 -17.37
N PRO A 224 -17.18 -35.81 -16.28
CA PRO A 224 -18.33 -36.49 -15.74
C PRO A 224 -19.45 -35.50 -15.39
N SER A 225 -20.68 -35.82 -15.69
CA SER A 225 -21.85 -34.91 -15.54
C SER A 225 -21.99 -34.35 -14.12
N GLY A 226 -21.79 -35.18 -13.10
CA GLY A 226 -21.80 -34.74 -11.69
C GLY A 226 -20.71 -33.76 -11.34
N MET A 227 -19.50 -33.92 -11.89
CA MET A 227 -18.39 -33.04 -11.68
C MET A 227 -18.61 -31.69 -12.40
N LEU A 228 -19.21 -31.70 -13.59
CA LEU A 228 -19.60 -30.49 -14.30
C LEU A 228 -20.58 -29.65 -13.46
N ALA A 229 -21.62 -30.30 -12.89
CA ALA A 229 -22.58 -29.65 -12.02
C ALA A 229 -21.89 -29.00 -10.81
N ASP A 230 -20.98 -29.70 -10.13
CA ASP A 230 -20.23 -29.21 -8.97
C ASP A 230 -19.35 -27.98 -9.31
N LEU A 231 -18.65 -28.02 -10.44
CA LEU A 231 -17.78 -26.93 -10.89
C LEU A 231 -18.59 -25.68 -11.27
N LEU A 232 -19.76 -25.85 -11.90
CA LEU A 232 -20.64 -24.73 -12.26
C LEU A 232 -21.27 -24.09 -11.01
N VAL A 233 -21.73 -24.88 -10.04
CA VAL A 233 -22.21 -24.34 -8.75
C VAL A 233 -21.10 -23.54 -8.04
N GLY A 234 -19.89 -24.03 -8.06
CA GLY A 234 -18.76 -23.31 -7.49
C GLY A 234 -18.39 -22.02 -8.23
N ALA A 235 -18.49 -22.03 -9.55
CA ALA A 235 -18.21 -20.85 -10.39
C ALA A 235 -19.27 -19.75 -10.20
N PHE A 236 -20.53 -20.12 -10.12
CA PHE A 236 -21.67 -19.21 -9.96
C PHE A 236 -22.15 -19.06 -8.50
N GLY A 237 -21.36 -19.50 -7.54
CA GLY A 237 -21.73 -19.44 -6.11
C GLY A 237 -22.22 -18.08 -5.63
N GLY A 238 -21.79 -17.00 -6.31
CA GLY A 238 -22.27 -15.64 -6.06
C GLY A 238 -23.67 -15.32 -6.58
N ALA A 239 -24.22 -16.11 -7.50
CA ALA A 239 -25.56 -15.94 -8.05
C ALA A 239 -26.57 -16.91 -7.42
N CYS A 240 -26.12 -17.86 -6.58
CA CYS A 240 -26.92 -18.91 -5.99
C CYS A 240 -27.09 -18.72 -4.47
N ALA A 241 -28.26 -19.04 -3.93
CA ALA A 241 -28.51 -18.99 -2.49
C ALA A 241 -27.61 -19.99 -1.74
N TRP A 242 -27.28 -19.68 -0.51
CA TRP A 242 -26.44 -20.56 0.32
C TRP A 242 -27.16 -21.89 0.60
N GLU A 243 -28.44 -21.85 0.90
CA GLU A 243 -29.27 -23.02 1.15
C GLU A 243 -29.33 -23.96 -0.06
N ASP A 244 -29.47 -23.40 -1.27
CA ASP A 244 -29.44 -24.18 -2.52
C ASP A 244 -28.10 -24.89 -2.71
N ARG A 245 -26.98 -24.23 -2.38
CA ARG A 245 -25.62 -24.82 -2.49
C ARG A 245 -25.39 -25.92 -1.46
N VAL A 246 -25.93 -25.75 -0.26
CA VAL A 246 -25.90 -26.78 0.80
C VAL A 246 -26.77 -27.97 0.40
N HIS A 247 -27.96 -27.73 -0.10
CA HIS A 247 -28.86 -28.80 -0.57
C HIS A 247 -28.22 -29.57 -1.74
N HIS A 248 -27.55 -28.87 -2.67
CA HIS A 248 -26.82 -29.49 -3.77
C HIS A 248 -25.72 -30.47 -3.29
N LEU A 249 -25.06 -30.21 -2.15
CA LEU A 249 -24.13 -31.17 -1.54
C LEU A 249 -24.81 -32.47 -1.08
N SER A 250 -26.10 -32.45 -0.71
CA SER A 250 -26.80 -33.64 -0.24
C SER A 250 -27.29 -34.56 -1.38
N LEU A 251 -27.25 -34.05 -2.63
CA LEU A 251 -27.71 -34.83 -3.80
C LEU A 251 -26.62 -35.81 -4.26
N VAL A 252 -26.74 -37.05 -3.92
CA VAL A 252 -25.84 -38.15 -4.31
C VAL A 252 -26.09 -38.60 -5.73
N ASP A 253 -27.38 -38.69 -6.13
CA ASP A 253 -27.77 -39.08 -7.48
C ASP A 253 -27.35 -38.04 -8.51
N VAL A 254 -26.64 -38.46 -9.58
CA VAL A 254 -26.04 -37.56 -10.56
C VAL A 254 -27.10 -36.87 -11.43
N ASP A 255 -28.16 -37.58 -11.81
CA ASP A 255 -29.20 -37.01 -12.66
C ASP A 255 -30.06 -36.00 -11.88
N ALA A 256 -30.42 -36.32 -10.64
CA ALA A 256 -31.09 -35.38 -9.72
C ALA A 256 -30.24 -34.12 -9.49
N ARG A 257 -28.93 -34.28 -9.36
CA ARG A 257 -27.99 -33.17 -9.17
C ARG A 257 -27.90 -32.27 -10.40
N VAL A 258 -27.76 -32.84 -11.60
CA VAL A 258 -27.72 -32.07 -12.85
C VAL A 258 -29.03 -31.30 -13.05
N SER A 259 -30.16 -31.93 -12.81
CA SER A 259 -31.49 -31.30 -12.91
C SER A 259 -31.62 -30.15 -11.89
N TYR A 260 -31.26 -30.38 -10.65
CA TYR A 260 -31.30 -29.35 -9.60
C TYR A 260 -30.35 -28.20 -9.87
N THR A 261 -29.15 -28.48 -10.39
CA THR A 261 -28.21 -27.43 -10.77
C THR A 261 -28.76 -26.55 -11.89
N THR A 262 -29.42 -27.16 -12.88
CA THR A 262 -30.05 -26.40 -13.97
C THR A 262 -31.12 -25.46 -13.42
N GLU A 263 -32.03 -25.96 -12.59
CA GLU A 263 -33.09 -25.15 -11.96
C GLU A 263 -32.52 -24.03 -11.07
N MET A 264 -31.46 -24.31 -10.34
CA MET A 264 -30.76 -23.32 -9.48
C MET A 264 -30.11 -22.21 -10.31
N LEU A 265 -29.47 -22.54 -11.42
CA LEU A 265 -28.87 -21.56 -12.32
C LEU A 265 -29.93 -20.78 -13.11
N GLU A 266 -31.06 -21.35 -13.49
CA GLU A 266 -32.21 -20.64 -14.07
C GLU A 266 -32.76 -19.57 -13.11
N ARG A 267 -32.90 -19.92 -11.83
CA ARG A 267 -33.26 -18.94 -10.79
C ARG A 267 -32.21 -17.84 -10.68
N GLY A 268 -30.92 -18.17 -10.87
CA GLY A 268 -29.82 -17.22 -10.92
C GLY A 268 -29.93 -16.27 -12.13
N VAL A 269 -30.30 -16.80 -13.31
CA VAL A 269 -30.51 -16.01 -14.53
C VAL A 269 -31.67 -15.01 -14.30
N ALA A 270 -32.81 -15.49 -13.83
CA ALA A 270 -34.00 -14.65 -13.60
C ALA A 270 -33.68 -13.49 -12.63
N ARG A 271 -32.94 -13.77 -11.57
CA ARG A 271 -32.52 -12.75 -10.60
C ARG A 271 -31.56 -11.70 -11.22
N MET A 272 -30.61 -12.13 -12.04
CA MET A 272 -29.68 -11.20 -12.71
C MET A 272 -30.39 -10.35 -13.75
N GLU A 273 -31.36 -10.89 -14.47
CA GLU A 273 -32.18 -10.13 -15.41
C GLU A 273 -33.03 -9.08 -14.69
N GLN A 274 -33.67 -9.45 -13.60
CA GLN A 274 -34.44 -8.53 -12.77
C GLN A 274 -33.59 -7.41 -12.18
N LEU A 275 -32.40 -7.73 -11.65
CA LEU A 275 -31.45 -6.76 -11.15
C LEU A 275 -31.03 -5.76 -12.24
N ARG A 276 -30.80 -6.26 -13.45
CA ARG A 276 -30.43 -5.45 -14.59
C ARG A 276 -31.56 -4.51 -15.03
N GLU A 277 -32.79 -4.99 -15.11
CA GLU A 277 -33.96 -4.17 -15.44
C GLU A 277 -34.17 -3.04 -14.44
N MET A 278 -34.04 -3.35 -13.13
CA MET A 278 -34.15 -2.35 -12.07
C MET A 278 -33.08 -1.26 -12.19
N LEU A 279 -31.83 -1.64 -12.48
CA LEU A 279 -30.74 -0.67 -12.66
C LEU A 279 -30.91 0.20 -13.90
N LEU A 280 -31.54 -0.33 -14.96
CA LEU A 280 -31.86 0.43 -16.18
C LEU A 280 -33.09 1.34 -16.00
N ALA A 281 -33.99 1.03 -15.07
CA ALA A 281 -35.18 1.82 -14.78
C ALA A 281 -34.92 3.08 -13.95
N ILE A 282 -33.72 3.29 -13.42
CA ILE A 282 -33.36 4.50 -12.66
C ILE A 282 -33.29 5.72 -13.60
N PRO A 283 -34.15 6.76 -13.44
CA PRO A 283 -34.20 7.89 -14.34
C PRO A 283 -32.87 8.70 -14.34
N TYR A 284 -32.30 8.93 -15.49
CA TYR A 284 -31.05 9.69 -15.67
C TYR A 284 -31.20 11.21 -15.46
N ALA A 285 -32.43 11.71 -15.34
CA ALA A 285 -32.74 13.14 -15.18
C ALA A 285 -32.72 13.65 -13.72
N LEU A 286 -32.53 12.77 -12.75
CA LEU A 286 -32.52 13.15 -11.34
C LEU A 286 -31.13 13.66 -10.90
N HIS A 287 -31.12 14.62 -9.97
CA HIS A 287 -29.89 15.12 -9.36
C HIS A 287 -29.12 14.00 -8.68
N ASP A 288 -27.78 14.02 -8.69
CA ASP A 288 -26.94 12.92 -8.19
C ASP A 288 -27.29 12.45 -6.77
N GLN A 289 -27.68 13.37 -5.89
CA GLN A 289 -28.13 13.02 -4.53
C GLN A 289 -29.47 12.28 -4.49
N GLN A 290 -30.40 12.65 -5.37
CA GLN A 290 -31.72 12.00 -5.46
C GLN A 290 -31.63 10.63 -6.12
N ARG A 291 -30.74 10.50 -7.13
CA ARG A 291 -30.45 9.20 -7.76
C ARG A 291 -29.79 8.25 -6.78
N THR A 292 -28.85 8.74 -5.96
CA THR A 292 -28.19 7.94 -4.93
C THR A 292 -29.20 7.49 -3.86
N ALA A 293 -30.10 8.35 -3.44
CA ALA A 293 -31.14 8.03 -2.46
C ALA A 293 -32.15 7.01 -3.02
N LEU A 294 -32.58 7.17 -4.29
CA LEU A 294 -33.53 6.24 -4.92
C LEU A 294 -32.90 4.88 -5.17
N ALA A 295 -31.64 4.85 -5.67
CA ALA A 295 -30.87 3.62 -5.84
C ALA A 295 -30.65 2.92 -4.50
N ARG A 296 -30.42 3.65 -3.42
CA ARG A 296 -30.27 3.14 -2.05
C ARG A 296 -31.58 2.51 -1.56
N ALA A 297 -32.71 3.20 -1.69
CA ALA A 297 -34.00 2.68 -1.28
C ALA A 297 -34.40 1.41 -2.07
N GLN A 298 -34.11 1.37 -3.37
CA GLN A 298 -34.36 0.20 -4.20
C GLN A 298 -33.42 -0.97 -3.84
N LEU A 299 -32.14 -0.69 -3.57
CA LEU A 299 -31.19 -1.71 -3.10
C LEU A 299 -31.54 -2.21 -1.69
N GLU A 300 -32.06 -1.37 -0.81
CA GLU A 300 -32.54 -1.76 0.52
C GLU A 300 -33.81 -2.64 0.43
N ALA A 301 -34.73 -2.32 -0.45
CA ALA A 301 -35.89 -3.16 -0.73
C ALA A 301 -35.51 -4.52 -1.30
N MET A 302 -34.51 -4.54 -2.21
CA MET A 302 -33.97 -5.80 -2.76
C MET A 302 -33.15 -6.57 -1.71
N ALA A 303 -32.43 -5.90 -0.81
CA ALA A 303 -31.67 -6.57 0.24
C ALA A 303 -32.58 -7.26 1.27
N ALA A 304 -33.79 -6.74 1.49
CA ALA A 304 -34.79 -7.43 2.29
C ALA A 304 -35.24 -8.72 1.63
N GLU A 305 -35.34 -8.77 0.29
CA GLU A 305 -35.66 -9.96 -0.50
C GLU A 305 -34.46 -10.84 -0.83
N LEU A 306 -33.29 -10.22 -1.06
CA LEU A 306 -32.05 -10.86 -1.52
C LEU A 306 -31.00 -11.01 -0.40
N GLY A 307 -31.25 -10.53 0.79
CA GLY A 307 -30.32 -10.52 1.94
C GLY A 307 -29.78 -11.89 2.35
N ARG A 308 -30.28 -12.94 1.76
CA ARG A 308 -29.83 -14.33 1.91
C ARG A 308 -28.83 -14.76 0.83
N ILE A 309 -28.48 -13.90 -0.16
CA ILE A 309 -27.91 -14.39 -1.42
C ILE A 309 -26.42 -14.07 -1.62
N HIS A 310 -25.89 -12.93 -1.22
CA HIS A 310 -24.45 -12.66 -1.48
C HIS A 310 -23.82 -11.57 -0.62
N PRO A 311 -22.61 -11.83 -0.01
CA PRO A 311 -21.86 -10.85 0.77
C PRO A 311 -21.45 -9.62 -0.03
N ALA A 312 -21.22 -9.73 -1.34
CA ALA A 312 -20.88 -8.60 -2.18
C ALA A 312 -22.03 -7.60 -2.33
N VAL A 313 -23.28 -8.05 -2.32
CA VAL A 313 -24.44 -7.15 -2.28
C VAL A 313 -24.51 -6.47 -0.92
N MET A 314 -24.25 -7.20 0.16
CA MET A 314 -24.18 -6.64 1.52
C MET A 314 -22.96 -5.72 1.70
N THR A 315 -21.83 -6.01 1.09
CA THR A 315 -20.64 -5.14 1.10
C THR A 315 -20.89 -3.88 0.26
N ALA A 316 -21.50 -3.99 -0.90
CA ALA A 316 -21.93 -2.85 -1.69
C ALA A 316 -22.97 -1.99 -0.94
N LEU A 317 -23.91 -2.60 -0.25
CA LEU A 317 -24.89 -1.94 0.62
C LEU A 317 -24.24 -1.26 1.82
N ARG A 318 -23.30 -1.91 2.51
CA ARG A 318 -22.53 -1.30 3.62
C ARG A 318 -21.69 -0.13 3.16
N VAL A 319 -21.06 -0.21 1.99
CA VAL A 319 -20.36 0.91 1.36
C VAL A 319 -21.32 2.06 1.06
N PHE A 320 -22.54 1.76 0.64
CA PHE A 320 -23.61 2.75 0.46
C PHE A 320 -24.16 3.32 1.78
N GLN A 321 -24.24 2.50 2.82
CA GLN A 321 -24.73 2.90 4.15
C GLN A 321 -23.70 3.69 4.95
N GLY A 322 -22.44 3.64 4.57
CA GLY A 322 -21.39 4.42 5.25
C GLY A 322 -20.78 3.74 6.47
N ASP A 323 -21.08 2.48 6.71
CA ASP A 323 -20.69 1.73 7.91
C ASP A 323 -19.42 0.88 7.73
N ASP A 324 -18.70 1.01 6.61
CA ASP A 324 -17.44 0.32 6.43
C ASP A 324 -16.28 1.12 7.08
N PRO A 325 -15.67 0.61 8.15
CA PRO A 325 -14.54 1.29 8.81
C PRO A 325 -13.30 1.39 7.92
N ARG A 326 -13.24 0.71 6.76
CA ARG A 326 -12.15 0.79 5.78
C ARG A 326 -12.39 1.87 4.70
N ALA A 327 -13.58 2.42 4.61
CA ALA A 327 -13.95 3.43 3.60
C ALA A 327 -13.55 4.88 3.98
N GLY A 328 -12.94 5.10 5.16
CA GLY A 328 -12.51 6.42 5.63
C GLY A 328 -11.48 7.10 4.73
N ASP A 329 -10.58 6.32 4.10
CA ASP A 329 -9.49 6.87 3.29
C ASP A 329 -9.84 7.06 1.80
N GLU A 330 -10.74 6.28 1.24
CA GLU A 330 -11.12 6.43 -0.17
C GLU A 330 -12.15 7.54 -0.44
N ARG A 331 -12.96 7.92 0.54
CA ARG A 331 -13.98 8.98 0.38
C ARG A 331 -13.40 10.38 0.19
N ALA A 332 -12.17 10.62 0.64
CA ALA A 332 -11.50 11.91 0.47
C ALA A 332 -11.06 12.18 -0.98
N VAL A 333 -10.89 11.14 -1.81
CA VAL A 333 -10.36 11.25 -3.17
C VAL A 333 -11.47 11.46 -4.22
N VAL A 334 -12.68 10.98 -3.97
CA VAL A 334 -13.77 10.97 -4.97
C VAL A 334 -14.55 12.29 -5.04
N ARG A 335 -14.40 13.21 -4.06
CA ARG A 335 -15.19 14.46 -4.00
C ARG A 335 -14.55 15.71 -4.60
N ARG A 336 -13.45 15.60 -5.35
CA ARG A 336 -12.89 16.77 -6.06
C ARG A 336 -12.88 16.54 -7.57
N GLY A 337 -14.06 16.70 -8.16
CA GLY A 337 -14.17 17.00 -9.58
C GLY A 337 -13.53 18.38 -9.85
N VAL A 338 -12.54 18.41 -10.70
CA VAL A 338 -11.95 19.62 -11.26
C VAL A 338 -13.04 20.31 -12.08
N PRO A 339 -13.36 21.59 -11.89
CA PRO A 339 -14.28 22.29 -12.77
C PRO A 339 -13.61 22.48 -14.14
N GLU A 340 -14.18 21.89 -15.17
CA GLU A 340 -13.85 22.22 -16.54
C GLU A 340 -14.07 23.72 -16.79
N LYS A 341 -13.01 24.42 -17.13
CA LYS A 341 -13.10 25.78 -17.66
C LYS A 341 -13.72 25.70 -19.04
N ARG A 342 -14.99 26.05 -19.14
CA ARG A 342 -15.62 26.36 -20.40
C ARG A 342 -14.88 27.54 -21.06
N ALA A 343 -14.35 27.30 -22.24
CA ALA A 343 -13.88 28.37 -23.15
C ALA A 343 -15.04 29.28 -23.52
N PRO A 344 -14.81 30.60 -23.66
CA PRO A 344 -15.86 31.54 -24.02
C PRO A 344 -16.31 31.28 -25.47
N ALA A 345 -17.59 31.06 -25.64
CA ALA A 345 -18.23 30.97 -26.95
C ALA A 345 -18.14 32.32 -27.67
N VAL A 346 -17.40 32.35 -28.73
CA VAL A 346 -17.44 33.49 -29.69
C VAL A 346 -18.74 33.39 -30.48
N THR A 347 -19.68 34.23 -30.12
CA THR A 347 -20.95 34.38 -30.83
C THR A 347 -20.70 35.04 -32.17
N ARG A 348 -20.63 34.27 -33.23
CA ARG A 348 -20.77 34.81 -34.60
C ARG A 348 -22.24 34.71 -35.01
N ARG A 349 -22.86 35.85 -35.06
CA ARG A 349 -24.19 36.07 -35.68
C ARG A 349 -24.11 35.71 -37.15
N ILE A 350 -24.85 34.68 -37.56
CA ILE A 350 -25.13 34.44 -39.00
C ILE A 350 -26.61 34.58 -39.17
N VAL A 351 -26.93 35.49 -40.08
CA VAL A 351 -28.26 35.83 -40.63
C VAL A 351 -28.79 34.63 -41.43
N GLY A 352 -30.06 34.33 -41.25
CA GLY A 352 -30.71 33.14 -41.79
C GLY A 352 -30.76 33.08 -43.31
N ARG A 353 -30.82 31.87 -43.78
CA ARG A 353 -31.48 31.48 -45.03
C ARG A 353 -32.02 30.07 -44.84
N GLU A 354 -33.33 29.95 -45.05
CA GLU A 354 -34.03 28.67 -45.20
C GLU A 354 -33.51 27.95 -46.43
N ASP A 355 -33.16 26.68 -46.30
CA ASP A 355 -33.13 25.76 -47.44
C ASP A 355 -33.35 24.30 -46.97
N ALA A 356 -33.92 23.56 -47.86
CA ALA A 356 -34.57 22.27 -47.83
C ALA A 356 -33.67 21.09 -47.28
N PRO A 357 -34.26 19.92 -46.97
CA PRO A 357 -33.57 18.80 -46.40
C PRO A 357 -32.54 18.17 -47.35
N ARG A 358 -31.30 18.18 -46.99
CA ARG A 358 -30.20 17.47 -47.70
C ARG A 358 -30.33 15.96 -47.52
N ALA A 359 -30.11 15.26 -48.60
CA ALA A 359 -29.94 13.81 -48.68
C ALA A 359 -28.73 13.36 -47.83
N PRO A 360 -28.68 12.10 -47.39
CA PRO A 360 -27.52 11.58 -46.65
C PRO A 360 -26.25 11.66 -47.53
N PRO A 361 -25.08 11.94 -46.91
CA PRO A 361 -23.82 12.03 -47.66
C PRO A 361 -23.53 10.70 -48.35
N SER A 362 -23.01 10.81 -49.59
CA SER A 362 -22.59 9.65 -50.37
C SER A 362 -21.28 9.06 -49.82
N ASP A 363 -21.11 7.76 -49.94
CA ASP A 363 -19.93 6.98 -49.50
C ASP A 363 -18.61 7.52 -50.09
N ASP A 364 -18.62 8.37 -51.08
CA ASP A 364 -17.45 8.98 -51.75
C ASP A 364 -16.81 10.13 -50.93
N GLU A 365 -17.59 10.89 -50.12
CA GLU A 365 -17.04 11.97 -49.26
C GLU A 365 -16.23 11.41 -48.06
N ASP A 366 -16.64 10.26 -47.52
CA ASP A 366 -15.92 9.59 -46.42
C ASP A 366 -14.58 8.94 -46.87
N GLU A 367 -14.44 8.58 -48.16
CA GLU A 367 -13.20 8.08 -48.75
C GLU A 367 -12.17 9.18 -49.00
N ASP A 368 -12.59 10.36 -49.36
CA ASP A 368 -11.69 11.51 -49.59
C ASP A 368 -11.15 12.05 -48.25
N GLU A 369 -11.97 12.18 -47.19
CA GLU A 369 -11.53 12.59 -45.87
C GLU A 369 -10.53 11.56 -45.22
N ALA A 370 -10.78 10.29 -45.42
CA ALA A 370 -9.87 9.21 -44.91
C ALA A 370 -8.55 9.14 -45.69
N GLY A 371 -8.54 9.63 -46.96
CA GLY A 371 -7.35 9.79 -47.79
C GLY A 371 -6.48 10.96 -47.32
N ASP A 372 -7.10 12.06 -46.98
CA ASP A 372 -6.44 13.28 -46.49
C ASP A 372 -5.80 13.08 -45.13
N GLU A 373 -6.45 12.34 -44.23
CA GLU A 373 -5.89 11.99 -42.92
C GLU A 373 -4.57 11.17 -43.01
N VAL A 374 -4.54 10.21 -43.91
CA VAL A 374 -3.32 9.41 -44.17
C VAL A 374 -2.23 10.21 -44.83
N ALA A 375 -2.59 11.17 -45.71
CA ALA A 375 -1.64 12.08 -46.34
C ALA A 375 -1.02 13.04 -45.31
N ALA A 376 -1.83 13.64 -44.45
CA ALA A 376 -1.38 14.51 -43.37
C ALA A 376 -0.47 13.76 -42.37
N LEU A 377 -0.80 12.49 -42.02
CA LEU A 377 0.02 11.67 -41.18
C LEU A 377 1.37 11.31 -41.83
N ALA A 378 1.38 11.09 -43.13
CA ALA A 378 2.62 10.83 -43.87
C ALA A 378 3.54 12.06 -43.88
N GLU A 379 2.99 13.28 -44.08
CA GLU A 379 3.73 14.53 -44.02
C GLU A 379 4.29 14.81 -42.63
N ARG A 380 3.52 14.55 -41.59
CA ARG A 380 4.00 14.62 -40.19
C ARG A 380 5.16 13.65 -39.92
N LEU A 381 5.08 12.40 -40.39
CA LEU A 381 6.15 11.41 -40.22
C LEU A 381 7.43 11.77 -41.00
N GLU A 382 7.32 12.50 -42.12
CA GLU A 382 8.45 13.01 -42.87
C GLU A 382 9.13 14.18 -42.14
N SER A 383 8.37 15.04 -41.50
CA SER A 383 8.88 16.18 -40.74
C SER A 383 9.59 15.78 -39.44
N VAL A 384 9.25 14.63 -38.85
CA VAL A 384 9.86 14.13 -37.59
C VAL A 384 11.22 13.50 -37.85
N ARG A 385 12.18 13.77 -36.97
CA ARG A 385 13.54 13.20 -37.00
C ARG A 385 13.55 11.79 -36.42
N LEU A 386 13.04 10.83 -37.22
CA LEU A 386 13.01 9.42 -36.84
C LEU A 386 14.40 8.77 -36.95
N THR A 387 14.71 7.85 -36.05
CA THR A 387 15.86 6.95 -36.19
C THR A 387 15.73 6.10 -37.47
N PRO A 388 16.82 5.61 -38.08
CA PRO A 388 16.74 4.79 -39.31
C PRO A 388 15.84 3.57 -39.17
N GLU A 389 15.85 2.92 -38.02
CA GLU A 389 15.01 1.75 -37.72
C GLU A 389 13.54 2.13 -37.58
N ALA A 390 13.25 3.19 -36.83
CA ALA A 390 11.90 3.73 -36.65
C ALA A 390 11.31 4.19 -38.02
N ARG A 391 12.08 4.88 -38.83
CA ARG A 391 11.71 5.32 -40.17
C ARG A 391 11.37 4.13 -41.09
N LYS A 392 12.18 3.06 -41.01
CA LYS A 392 11.92 1.84 -41.77
C LYS A 392 10.60 1.18 -41.35
N ALA A 393 10.37 1.07 -40.04
CA ALA A 393 9.13 0.53 -39.48
C ALA A 393 7.90 1.38 -39.87
N CYS A 394 7.97 2.70 -39.70
CA CYS A 394 6.89 3.61 -40.09
C CYS A 394 6.56 3.51 -41.58
N ASN A 395 7.58 3.51 -42.43
CA ASN A 395 7.38 3.40 -43.88
C ASN A 395 6.75 2.05 -44.28
N GLN A 396 7.07 0.97 -43.60
CA GLN A 396 6.47 -0.33 -43.84
C GLN A 396 4.99 -0.34 -43.48
N GLU A 397 4.63 0.17 -42.28
CA GLU A 397 3.25 0.20 -41.82
C GLU A 397 2.42 1.24 -42.61
N LEU A 398 3.00 2.38 -43.01
CA LEU A 398 2.33 3.37 -43.85
C LEU A 398 1.97 2.80 -45.23
N ARG A 399 2.88 2.01 -45.85
CA ARG A 399 2.59 1.29 -47.09
C ARG A 399 1.46 0.26 -46.92
N ARG A 400 1.39 -0.37 -45.76
CA ARG A 400 0.33 -1.33 -45.40
C ARG A 400 -1.00 -0.59 -45.24
N LEU A 401 -0.99 0.53 -44.52
CA LEU A 401 -2.14 1.40 -44.29
C LEU A 401 -2.76 1.92 -45.61
N LYS A 402 -1.91 2.37 -46.56
CA LYS A 402 -2.35 2.84 -47.89
C LYS A 402 -2.99 1.76 -48.77
N ARG A 403 -2.80 0.47 -48.44
CA ARG A 403 -3.39 -0.66 -49.17
C ARG A 403 -4.61 -1.25 -48.49
N MET A 404 -4.95 -0.77 -47.31
CA MET A 404 -5.99 -1.32 -46.45
C MET A 404 -7.33 -0.66 -46.78
N PRO A 405 -8.44 -1.43 -46.82
CA PRO A 405 -9.78 -0.85 -46.98
C PRO A 405 -10.13 0.10 -45.83
N THR A 406 -10.90 1.13 -46.09
CA THR A 406 -11.33 2.14 -45.10
C THR A 406 -12.10 1.55 -43.91
N GLN A 407 -12.87 0.50 -44.13
CA GLN A 407 -13.71 -0.16 -43.10
C GLN A 407 -12.97 -1.19 -42.22
N SER A 408 -11.66 -1.36 -42.40
CA SER A 408 -10.91 -2.36 -41.63
C SER A 408 -10.64 -1.90 -40.19
N MET A 409 -11.00 -2.70 -39.20
CA MET A 409 -10.69 -2.45 -37.76
C MET A 409 -9.17 -2.32 -37.53
N GLU A 410 -8.34 -2.98 -38.30
CA GLU A 410 -6.87 -2.88 -38.22
C GLU A 410 -6.35 -1.50 -38.66
N ARG A 411 -7.12 -0.76 -39.48
CA ARG A 411 -6.74 0.58 -39.95
C ARG A 411 -6.58 1.55 -38.79
N GLY A 412 -7.55 1.61 -37.86
CA GLY A 412 -7.49 2.45 -36.67
C GLY A 412 -6.31 2.13 -35.74
N ILE A 413 -5.97 0.85 -35.60
CA ILE A 413 -4.81 0.42 -34.83
C ILE A 413 -3.50 0.91 -35.43
N LEU A 414 -3.40 0.87 -36.78
CA LEU A 414 -2.21 1.34 -37.49
C LEU A 414 -2.09 2.88 -37.48
N ILE A 415 -3.20 3.61 -37.61
CA ILE A 415 -3.22 5.07 -37.49
C ILE A 415 -2.72 5.46 -36.09
N ASN A 416 -3.31 4.96 -35.01
CA ASN A 416 -2.90 5.23 -33.64
C ASN A 416 -1.41 4.89 -33.38
N TYR A 417 -0.90 3.83 -33.98
CA TYR A 417 0.52 3.48 -33.92
C TYR A 417 1.39 4.53 -34.61
N LEU A 418 1.07 4.91 -35.85
CA LEU A 418 1.83 5.87 -36.62
C LEU A 418 1.76 7.28 -35.99
N GLU A 419 0.62 7.67 -35.45
CA GLU A 419 0.49 8.90 -34.64
C GLU A 419 1.39 8.86 -33.40
N THR A 420 1.40 7.73 -32.68
CA THR A 420 2.29 7.56 -31.52
C THR A 420 3.75 7.70 -31.94
N MET A 421 4.14 7.13 -33.09
CA MET A 421 5.49 7.25 -33.64
C MET A 421 5.83 8.68 -34.07
N ALA A 422 4.86 9.43 -34.61
CA ALA A 422 5.03 10.84 -35.01
C ALA A 422 5.10 11.79 -33.81
N ASP A 423 4.41 11.50 -32.73
CA ASP A 423 4.37 12.32 -31.51
C ASP A 423 5.59 12.16 -30.61
N LEU A 424 6.39 11.09 -30.81
CA LEU A 424 7.56 10.82 -29.97
C LEU A 424 8.74 11.72 -30.32
N PRO A 425 9.45 12.26 -29.30
CA PRO A 425 10.64 13.10 -29.51
C PRO A 425 11.90 12.23 -29.71
N TRP A 426 12.04 11.56 -30.85
CA TRP A 426 13.14 10.66 -31.15
C TRP A 426 14.52 11.28 -30.98
N GLU A 427 14.73 12.46 -31.60
CA GLU A 427 15.97 13.23 -31.49
C GLU A 427 15.77 14.66 -31.00
N SER A 428 14.50 15.07 -30.85
CA SER A 428 14.13 16.43 -30.45
C SER A 428 14.48 16.63 -28.97
N THR A 429 15.12 17.75 -28.65
CA THR A 429 15.56 18.11 -27.30
C THR A 429 14.77 19.28 -26.76
N SER A 430 14.91 19.61 -25.48
CA SER A 430 14.31 20.80 -24.86
C SER A 430 14.71 22.12 -25.54
N ALA A 431 15.86 22.15 -26.23
CA ALA A 431 16.29 23.31 -27.00
C ALA A 431 15.51 23.52 -28.31
N ASP A 432 14.85 22.46 -28.82
CA ASP A 432 14.06 22.50 -30.06
C ASP A 432 12.62 22.97 -29.82
N LEU A 433 12.20 23.03 -28.56
CA LEU A 433 10.86 23.49 -28.18
C LEU A 433 10.73 24.98 -28.46
N ASP A 434 9.59 25.40 -29.02
CA ASP A 434 9.25 26.79 -29.17
C ASP A 434 9.02 27.49 -27.81
N ALA A 435 8.90 28.82 -27.81
CA ALA A 435 8.75 29.58 -26.57
C ALA A 435 7.44 29.25 -25.82
N GLU A 436 6.37 28.98 -26.56
CA GLU A 436 5.06 28.65 -25.98
C GLU A 436 5.06 27.23 -25.35
N GLU A 437 5.59 26.26 -26.08
CA GLU A 437 5.76 24.88 -25.58
C GLU A 437 6.68 24.84 -24.36
N ARG A 438 7.80 25.59 -24.39
CA ARG A 438 8.74 25.70 -23.27
C ARG A 438 8.06 26.30 -22.06
N ALA A 439 7.30 27.38 -22.20
CA ALA A 439 6.56 28.01 -21.12
C ALA A 439 5.50 27.09 -20.49
N ARG A 440 4.98 26.12 -21.26
CA ARG A 440 3.98 25.14 -20.83
C ARG A 440 4.60 23.89 -20.19
N LEU A 441 5.69 23.37 -20.73
CA LEU A 441 6.25 22.07 -20.38
C LEU A 441 7.36 22.15 -19.33
N VAL A 442 8.12 23.26 -19.27
CA VAL A 442 9.14 23.50 -18.26
C VAL A 442 8.50 24.06 -16.98
N PRO A 443 8.76 23.48 -15.81
CA PRO A 443 8.22 23.99 -14.56
C PRO A 443 8.70 25.41 -14.25
N ARG A 444 7.81 26.25 -13.73
CA ARG A 444 8.18 27.58 -13.23
C ARG A 444 8.75 27.48 -11.81
N SER A 445 9.77 28.28 -11.51
CA SER A 445 10.34 28.45 -10.18
C SER A 445 9.89 29.77 -9.56
N ALA A 446 9.89 29.83 -8.23
CA ALA A 446 9.70 31.08 -7.50
C ALA A 446 10.84 32.11 -7.73
N ALA A 447 11.99 31.67 -8.24
CA ALA A 447 13.09 32.55 -8.60
C ALA A 447 12.84 33.38 -9.88
N GLY A 448 11.76 33.12 -10.61
CA GLY A 448 11.45 33.78 -11.89
C GLY A 448 12.25 33.22 -13.08
N GLU A 449 12.31 33.98 -14.16
CA GLU A 449 13.03 33.59 -15.38
C GLU A 449 14.52 33.96 -15.27
N LEU A 450 15.37 32.95 -15.32
CA LEU A 450 16.84 33.06 -15.18
C LEU A 450 17.55 32.50 -16.43
N HIS A 451 17.10 32.91 -17.61
CA HIS A 451 17.57 32.33 -18.89
C HIS A 451 19.07 32.59 -19.18
N ASP A 452 19.59 33.71 -18.74
CA ASP A 452 20.97 34.16 -19.09
C ASP A 452 22.05 33.71 -18.09
N GLU A 453 21.66 33.03 -17.01
CA GLU A 453 22.62 32.60 -15.98
C GLU A 453 23.25 31.23 -16.30
N ALA A 454 24.51 31.04 -15.91
CA ALA A 454 25.17 29.74 -15.95
C ALA A 454 24.43 28.72 -15.07
N LEU A 455 24.51 27.42 -15.42
CA LEU A 455 23.70 26.36 -14.79
C LEU A 455 23.82 26.34 -13.26
N ILE A 456 25.01 26.38 -12.70
CA ILE A 456 25.20 26.21 -11.24
C ILE A 456 24.67 27.41 -10.43
N PRO A 457 24.95 28.67 -10.77
CA PRO A 457 24.33 29.83 -10.11
C PRO A 457 22.82 29.81 -10.22
N ARG A 458 22.27 29.50 -11.40
CA ARG A 458 20.83 29.37 -11.65
C ARG A 458 20.22 28.29 -10.78
N ALA A 459 20.80 27.10 -10.76
CA ALA A 459 20.30 25.98 -9.95
C ALA A 459 20.30 26.31 -8.45
N ARG A 460 21.33 27.01 -7.97
CA ARG A 460 21.41 27.48 -6.59
C ARG A 460 20.24 28.43 -6.27
N LYS A 461 20.02 29.44 -7.11
CA LYS A 461 18.92 30.40 -6.92
C LYS A 461 17.55 29.74 -6.93
N VAL A 462 17.31 28.83 -7.88
CA VAL A 462 16.06 28.07 -7.98
C VAL A 462 15.83 27.23 -6.73
N LEU A 463 16.83 26.45 -6.29
CA LEU A 463 16.71 25.61 -5.10
C LEU A 463 16.54 26.41 -3.80
N GLU A 464 17.15 27.60 -3.70
CA GLU A 464 16.99 28.50 -2.54
C GLU A 464 15.61 29.17 -2.53
N ALA A 465 15.09 29.56 -3.70
CA ALA A 465 13.78 30.19 -3.81
C ALA A 465 12.62 29.20 -3.58
N ASP A 466 12.73 27.97 -4.08
CA ASP A 466 11.66 26.98 -4.04
C ASP A 466 11.63 26.14 -2.75
N HIS A 467 12.79 26.00 -2.06
CA HIS A 467 12.92 25.13 -0.89
C HIS A 467 13.59 25.83 0.28
N TYR A 468 12.99 25.75 1.44
CA TYR A 468 13.58 26.23 2.69
C TYR A 468 14.45 25.15 3.33
N GLY A 469 15.64 25.51 3.82
CA GLY A 469 16.58 24.56 4.44
C GLY A 469 17.10 23.51 3.46
N LEU A 470 17.27 22.27 3.92
CA LEU A 470 17.76 21.14 3.13
C LEU A 470 19.17 21.34 2.54
N ASP A 471 20.06 22.07 3.24
CA ASP A 471 21.36 22.51 2.71
C ASP A 471 22.26 21.37 2.24
N LYS A 472 22.28 20.24 2.96
CA LYS A 472 23.01 19.02 2.57
C LYS A 472 22.54 18.47 1.23
N ILE A 473 21.23 18.44 1.02
CA ILE A 473 20.58 17.92 -0.20
C ILE A 473 20.84 18.86 -1.36
N LYS A 474 20.65 20.18 -1.15
CA LYS A 474 20.94 21.21 -2.15
C LYS A 474 22.40 21.15 -2.59
N LYS A 475 23.32 21.03 -1.64
CA LYS A 475 24.74 20.86 -1.93
C LYS A 475 25.00 19.64 -2.80
N ARG A 476 24.41 18.49 -2.45
CA ARG A 476 24.59 17.23 -3.20
C ARG A 476 24.02 17.32 -4.62
N ILE A 477 22.87 17.95 -4.77
CA ILE A 477 22.28 18.22 -6.09
C ILE A 477 23.17 19.13 -6.93
N LEU A 478 23.73 20.19 -6.33
CA LEU A 478 24.63 21.08 -7.04
C LEU A 478 25.93 20.39 -7.45
N GLU A 479 26.51 19.52 -6.62
CA GLU A 479 27.65 18.67 -6.97
C GLU A 479 27.34 17.77 -8.17
N TYR A 480 26.17 17.12 -8.15
CA TYR A 480 25.70 16.29 -9.25
C TYR A 480 25.55 17.09 -10.55
N LEU A 481 24.91 18.27 -10.49
CA LEU A 481 24.76 19.16 -11.65
C LEU A 481 26.10 19.68 -12.18
N ALA A 482 27.05 19.96 -11.30
CA ALA A 482 28.40 20.41 -11.71
C ALA A 482 29.13 19.34 -12.54
N VAL A 483 29.03 18.08 -12.13
CA VAL A 483 29.59 16.95 -12.90
C VAL A 483 28.93 16.84 -14.27
N LEU A 484 27.61 17.02 -14.34
CA LEU A 484 26.87 16.99 -15.60
C LEU A 484 27.30 18.15 -16.52
N ASP A 485 27.40 19.35 -15.98
CA ASP A 485 27.82 20.54 -16.74
C ASP A 485 29.23 20.38 -17.31
N LEU A 486 30.18 19.91 -16.51
CA LEU A 486 31.56 19.64 -16.96
C LEU A 486 31.59 18.58 -18.07
N LYS A 487 30.80 17.51 -17.98
CA LYS A 487 30.68 16.51 -19.05
C LYS A 487 30.13 17.12 -20.34
N HIS A 488 29.14 18.03 -20.23
CA HIS A 488 28.61 18.76 -21.37
C HIS A 488 29.64 19.66 -22.03
N VAL A 489 30.42 20.39 -21.24
CA VAL A 489 31.50 21.27 -21.75
C VAL A 489 32.57 20.43 -22.46
N GLN A 490 33.05 19.35 -21.84
CA GLN A 490 34.05 18.47 -22.45
C GLN A 490 33.57 17.85 -23.76
N ALA A 491 32.30 17.43 -23.80
CA ALA A 491 31.72 16.85 -25.01
C ALA A 491 31.60 17.88 -26.14
N ARG A 492 31.27 19.14 -25.82
CA ARG A 492 31.25 20.25 -26.79
C ARG A 492 32.66 20.61 -27.31
N GLU A 493 33.65 20.65 -26.43
CA GLU A 493 35.05 20.91 -26.78
C GLU A 493 35.60 19.79 -27.68
N ALA A 494 35.35 18.54 -27.36
CA ALA A 494 35.71 17.38 -28.17
C ALA A 494 35.08 17.42 -29.58
N ALA A 495 33.82 17.82 -29.69
CA ALA A 495 33.13 17.99 -30.97
C ALA A 495 33.69 19.16 -31.80
N ALA A 496 34.03 20.26 -31.14
CA ALA A 496 34.65 21.41 -31.79
C ALA A 496 36.08 21.09 -32.31
N ALA A 497 36.87 20.30 -31.56
CA ALA A 497 38.20 19.84 -31.96
C ALA A 497 38.16 18.84 -33.13
N GLY A 498 37.06 18.12 -33.34
CA GLY A 498 36.85 17.14 -34.40
C GLY A 498 36.55 17.73 -35.79
N GLY A 499 36.51 19.05 -36.00
CA GLY A 499 36.39 19.71 -37.30
C GLY A 499 34.99 19.55 -37.98
N ALA A 500 33.94 19.22 -37.27
CA ALA A 500 32.59 19.15 -37.79
C ALA A 500 32.07 20.59 -38.04
N GLU A 501 31.75 20.94 -39.30
CA GLU A 501 31.24 22.23 -39.77
C GLU A 501 29.93 22.69 -39.13
N ARG A 502 29.28 21.83 -38.40
CA ARG A 502 28.23 22.14 -37.41
C ARG A 502 28.61 21.39 -36.14
N PRO A 503 28.67 22.05 -34.96
CA PRO A 503 28.72 21.29 -33.72
C PRO A 503 27.48 20.40 -33.68
N ALA A 504 27.66 19.16 -34.12
CA ALA A 504 26.67 18.14 -33.93
C ALA A 504 26.30 18.26 -32.44
N ARG A 505 25.01 18.46 -32.13
CA ARG A 505 24.48 18.51 -30.77
C ARG A 505 24.97 17.26 -30.08
N VAL A 506 26.09 17.39 -29.36
CA VAL A 506 26.75 16.25 -28.72
C VAL A 506 25.80 15.78 -27.63
N ALA A 507 25.18 14.67 -27.90
CA ALA A 507 24.30 14.03 -26.95
C ALA A 507 25.15 13.51 -25.80
N VAL A 508 25.16 14.20 -24.69
CA VAL A 508 25.79 13.72 -23.47
C VAL A 508 24.91 12.66 -22.87
N GLN A 509 25.38 11.43 -22.91
CA GLN A 509 24.74 10.31 -22.23
C GLN A 509 24.91 10.46 -20.72
N TYR A 510 23.81 10.33 -19.97
CA TYR A 510 23.86 10.32 -18.51
C TYR A 510 24.36 8.95 -18.03
N LYS A 511 25.67 8.83 -17.81
CA LYS A 511 26.29 7.61 -17.23
C LYS A 511 26.58 7.78 -15.74
N GLY A 512 25.80 8.57 -15.01
CA GLY A 512 25.91 8.72 -13.56
C GLY A 512 24.86 7.91 -12.80
N PRO A 513 25.05 7.68 -11.50
CA PRO A 513 24.04 7.05 -10.67
C PRO A 513 22.78 7.92 -10.66
N ILE A 514 21.63 7.26 -10.52
CA ILE A 514 20.32 7.92 -10.48
C ILE A 514 20.10 8.44 -9.06
N LEU A 515 19.63 9.68 -8.93
CA LEU A 515 19.32 10.24 -7.62
C LEU A 515 18.02 9.61 -7.07
N LEU A 516 18.14 8.93 -5.93
CA LEU A 516 17.01 8.37 -5.18
C LEU A 516 16.78 9.20 -3.92
N LEU A 517 15.70 10.00 -3.90
CA LEU A 517 15.29 10.81 -2.76
C LEU A 517 14.45 9.97 -1.81
N VAL A 518 14.96 9.67 -0.62
CA VAL A 518 14.30 8.81 0.37
C VAL A 518 13.93 9.60 1.61
N GLY A 519 12.72 9.43 2.10
CA GLY A 519 12.28 10.08 3.35
C GLY A 519 10.76 10.11 3.51
N PRO A 520 10.27 10.62 4.63
CA PRO A 520 8.84 10.61 4.94
C PRO A 520 8.00 11.41 3.94
N PRO A 521 6.71 11.12 3.84
CA PRO A 521 5.81 11.81 2.93
C PRO A 521 5.69 13.30 3.29
N GLY A 522 5.55 14.16 2.26
CA GLY A 522 5.36 15.59 2.45
C GLY A 522 6.64 16.40 2.72
N THR A 523 7.83 15.81 2.58
CA THR A 523 9.14 16.50 2.73
C THR A 523 9.64 17.19 1.46
N GLY A 524 8.84 17.23 0.41
CA GLY A 524 9.18 17.97 -0.81
C GLY A 524 9.99 17.20 -1.86
N LYS A 525 10.13 15.88 -1.76
CA LYS A 525 10.87 15.04 -2.72
C LYS A 525 10.48 15.30 -4.18
N THR A 526 9.19 15.25 -4.48
CA THR A 526 8.65 15.50 -5.83
C THR A 526 8.84 16.96 -6.27
N SER A 527 8.78 17.93 -5.34
CA SER A 527 9.03 19.34 -5.66
C SER A 527 10.49 19.63 -5.94
N ILE A 528 11.42 18.98 -5.25
CA ILE A 528 12.87 19.07 -5.52
C ILE A 528 13.17 18.63 -6.96
N ALA A 529 12.61 17.49 -7.40
CA ALA A 529 12.78 17.02 -8.77
C ALA A 529 12.21 18.00 -9.81
N ARG A 530 11.09 18.66 -9.48
CA ARG A 530 10.49 19.70 -10.34
C ARG A 530 11.36 20.95 -10.41
N SER A 531 11.91 21.42 -9.29
CA SER A 531 12.82 22.56 -9.25
C SER A 531 14.12 22.27 -9.99
N LEU A 532 14.58 21.01 -9.95
CA LEU A 532 15.73 20.58 -10.75
C LEU A 532 15.44 20.67 -12.26
N ALA A 533 14.25 20.26 -12.70
CA ALA A 533 13.81 20.40 -14.08
C ALA A 533 13.73 21.88 -14.49
N ALA A 534 13.22 22.75 -13.63
CA ALA A 534 13.20 24.20 -13.84
C ALA A 534 14.62 24.77 -13.96
N ALA A 535 15.55 24.39 -13.09
CA ALA A 535 16.96 24.82 -13.12
C ALA A 535 17.67 24.37 -14.40
N LEU A 536 17.36 23.17 -14.89
CA LEU A 536 17.89 22.63 -16.15
C LEU A 536 17.18 23.21 -17.39
N GLN A 537 16.04 23.89 -17.21
CA GLN A 537 15.16 24.37 -18.30
C GLN A 537 14.68 23.22 -19.19
N ARG A 538 14.37 22.07 -18.59
CA ARG A 538 13.89 20.87 -19.27
C ARG A 538 12.46 20.53 -18.90
N PRO A 539 11.68 19.94 -19.81
CA PRO A 539 10.36 19.41 -19.50
C PRO A 539 10.41 18.41 -18.34
N PHE A 540 9.35 18.41 -17.55
CA PHE A 540 9.20 17.54 -16.39
C PHE A 540 8.11 16.51 -16.64
N ALA A 541 8.46 15.23 -16.58
CA ALA A 541 7.54 14.12 -16.64
C ALA A 541 7.53 13.36 -15.30
N ARG A 542 6.34 13.04 -14.80
CA ARG A 542 6.15 12.23 -13.59
C ARG A 542 5.52 10.90 -13.94
N LEU A 543 6.12 9.82 -13.47
CA LEU A 543 5.63 8.47 -13.55
C LEU A 543 5.43 7.94 -12.12
N SER A 544 4.19 7.63 -11.75
CA SER A 544 3.90 7.01 -10.45
C SER A 544 4.00 5.50 -10.60
N LEU A 545 4.87 4.88 -9.82
CA LEU A 545 5.08 3.43 -9.79
C LEU A 545 4.25 2.74 -8.70
N GLY A 546 3.58 3.54 -7.84
CA GLY A 546 2.70 3.02 -6.79
C GLY A 546 1.49 2.32 -7.39
N GLY A 547 1.44 0.98 -7.26
CA GLY A 547 0.35 0.15 -7.77
C GLY A 547 0.64 -0.57 -9.09
N VAL A 548 1.77 -0.30 -9.73
CA VAL A 548 2.24 -1.06 -10.90
C VAL A 548 2.55 -2.50 -10.49
N ARG A 549 1.93 -3.46 -11.18
CA ARG A 549 2.04 -4.90 -10.88
C ARG A 549 2.47 -5.73 -12.06
N ASP A 550 2.41 -5.17 -13.27
CA ASP A 550 2.67 -5.84 -14.53
C ASP A 550 3.80 -5.12 -15.26
N GLU A 551 4.76 -5.89 -15.77
CA GLU A 551 5.83 -5.40 -16.66
C GLU A 551 5.25 -4.65 -17.87
N ALA A 552 4.09 -5.07 -18.37
CA ALA A 552 3.43 -4.46 -19.52
C ALA A 552 2.96 -3.01 -19.26
N GLU A 553 2.76 -2.59 -18.00
CA GLU A 553 2.48 -1.19 -17.69
C GLU A 553 3.69 -0.28 -17.98
N ILE A 554 4.91 -0.81 -17.86
CA ILE A 554 6.16 -0.08 -18.13
C ILE A 554 6.55 -0.19 -19.60
N ARG A 555 6.53 -1.43 -20.16
CA ARG A 555 6.99 -1.76 -21.51
C ARG A 555 5.92 -1.77 -22.59
N GLY A 556 4.65 -1.55 -22.22
CA GLY A 556 3.54 -1.61 -23.16
C GLY A 556 3.10 -3.02 -23.54
N HIS A 557 1.98 -3.10 -24.21
CA HIS A 557 1.40 -4.35 -24.69
C HIS A 557 1.71 -4.55 -26.18
N ARG A 558 1.87 -5.80 -26.60
CA ARG A 558 2.06 -6.09 -28.05
C ARG A 558 0.84 -5.63 -28.83
N ARG A 559 1.04 -4.96 -29.96
CA ARG A 559 -0.01 -4.43 -30.85
C ARG A 559 -1.06 -5.42 -31.34
N THR A 560 -0.74 -6.71 -31.26
CA THR A 560 -1.66 -7.81 -31.64
C THR A 560 -2.83 -7.99 -30.65
N TYR A 561 -2.77 -7.38 -29.47
CA TYR A 561 -3.84 -7.44 -28.50
C TYR A 561 -4.83 -6.29 -28.70
N ILE A 562 -6.12 -6.58 -28.59
CA ILE A 562 -7.17 -5.55 -28.63
C ILE A 562 -7.01 -4.63 -27.44
N GLY A 563 -6.97 -3.32 -27.69
CA GLY A 563 -6.75 -2.32 -26.62
C GLY A 563 -5.30 -2.17 -26.18
N ALA A 564 -4.33 -2.64 -26.98
CA ALA A 564 -2.91 -2.44 -26.69
C ALA A 564 -2.55 -0.95 -26.61
N LEU A 565 -1.79 -0.58 -25.58
CA LEU A 565 -1.29 0.78 -25.36
C LEU A 565 0.24 0.74 -25.20
N PRO A 566 0.93 1.83 -25.57
CA PRO A 566 2.35 1.99 -25.28
C PRO A 566 2.60 2.04 -23.77
N GLY A 567 3.80 1.69 -23.37
CA GLY A 567 4.22 1.72 -21.98
C GLY A 567 4.18 3.12 -21.37
N SER A 568 4.16 3.16 -20.05
CA SER A 568 4.08 4.41 -19.29
C SER A 568 5.26 5.34 -19.56
N ILE A 569 6.47 4.80 -19.82
CA ILE A 569 7.67 5.58 -20.17
C ILE A 569 7.49 6.27 -21.52
N VAL A 570 7.06 5.52 -22.54
CA VAL A 570 6.77 6.07 -23.88
C VAL A 570 5.68 7.14 -23.79
N SER A 571 4.63 6.87 -23.03
CA SER A 571 3.54 7.83 -22.80
C SER A 571 4.00 9.11 -22.09
N ALA A 572 4.98 8.98 -21.17
CA ALA A 572 5.58 10.12 -20.47
C ALA A 572 6.45 10.97 -21.42
N LEU A 573 7.27 10.34 -22.27
CA LEU A 573 8.08 11.01 -23.27
C LEU A 573 7.24 11.74 -24.31
N ARG A 574 6.15 11.12 -24.79
CA ARG A 574 5.20 11.75 -25.71
C ARG A 574 4.63 13.04 -25.13
N ARG A 575 4.29 13.05 -23.83
CA ARG A 575 3.80 14.25 -23.14
C ARG A 575 4.89 15.31 -22.93
N ALA A 576 6.13 14.88 -22.69
CA ALA A 576 7.27 15.78 -22.49
C ALA A 576 7.75 16.46 -23.78
N ARG A 577 7.50 15.88 -24.95
CA ARG A 577 7.92 16.36 -26.28
C ARG A 577 9.43 16.61 -26.43
N ALA A 578 10.24 16.12 -25.49
CA ALA A 578 11.69 16.27 -25.50
C ALA A 578 12.35 14.97 -25.01
N SER A 579 13.38 14.53 -25.73
CA SER A 579 14.16 13.33 -25.40
C SER A 579 15.10 13.51 -24.21
N ASP A 580 15.37 14.74 -23.79
CA ASP A 580 16.22 15.11 -22.67
C ASP A 580 15.44 15.61 -21.44
N CYS A 581 14.19 15.20 -21.31
CA CYS A 581 13.33 15.57 -20.18
C CYS A 581 13.89 15.05 -18.82
N VAL A 582 13.40 15.65 -17.74
CA VAL A 582 13.57 15.13 -16.37
C VAL A 582 12.40 14.23 -16.06
N MET A 583 12.65 12.95 -15.85
CA MET A 583 11.63 11.95 -15.54
C MET A 583 11.70 11.52 -14.09
N LEU A 584 10.64 11.79 -13.35
CA LEU A 584 10.50 11.40 -11.96
C LEU A 584 9.78 10.06 -11.85
N LEU A 585 10.46 9.07 -11.28
CA LEU A 585 9.92 7.78 -10.86
C LEU A 585 9.46 7.88 -9.41
N ASP A 586 8.17 8.08 -9.20
CA ASP A 586 7.62 8.36 -7.88
C ASP A 586 7.12 7.07 -7.21
N GLU A 587 7.40 6.90 -5.91
CA GLU A 587 6.99 5.77 -5.08
C GLU A 587 7.58 4.42 -5.53
N VAL A 588 8.90 4.36 -5.78
CA VAL A 588 9.61 3.13 -6.17
C VAL A 588 9.54 2.04 -5.09
N ASP A 589 9.42 2.44 -3.83
CA ASP A 589 9.23 1.55 -2.67
C ASP A 589 7.91 0.77 -2.68
N LYS A 590 6.96 1.17 -3.52
CA LYS A 590 5.65 0.51 -3.66
C LYS A 590 5.54 -0.44 -4.85
N LEU A 591 6.63 -0.67 -5.55
CA LEU A 591 6.70 -1.72 -6.57
C LEU A 591 6.47 -3.07 -5.89
N SER A 592 5.39 -3.75 -6.26
CA SER A 592 5.18 -5.12 -5.79
C SER A 592 6.12 -6.05 -6.54
N SER A 593 6.85 -6.88 -5.80
CA SER A 593 7.49 -8.07 -6.40
C SER A 593 6.39 -8.90 -7.06
N GLY A 594 6.36 -8.90 -8.39
CA GLY A 594 5.26 -9.44 -9.18
C GLY A 594 5.01 -10.91 -8.88
N ASN A 595 3.76 -11.33 -8.93
CA ASN A 595 3.45 -12.76 -9.06
C ASN A 595 4.09 -13.26 -10.35
N ALA A 596 4.75 -14.39 -10.30
CA ALA A 596 5.47 -15.04 -11.41
C ALA A 596 4.67 -15.24 -12.74
N LEU A 597 3.38 -14.87 -12.75
CA LEU A 597 2.46 -15.00 -13.89
C LEU A 597 2.35 -13.73 -14.76
N HIS A 598 2.80 -12.55 -14.28
CA HIS A 598 2.56 -11.26 -14.95
C HIS A 598 3.86 -10.50 -15.30
N GLY A 599 5.03 -11.13 -15.15
CA GLY A 599 6.31 -10.45 -15.29
C GLY A 599 6.73 -9.68 -14.02
N ASP A 600 7.96 -9.19 -14.02
CA ASP A 600 8.50 -8.40 -12.92
C ASP A 600 8.73 -6.96 -13.38
N PRO A 601 7.94 -5.98 -12.90
CA PRO A 601 8.14 -4.58 -13.24
C PRO A 601 9.52 -4.05 -12.83
N THR A 602 10.16 -4.67 -11.83
CA THR A 602 11.53 -4.35 -11.42
C THR A 602 12.53 -4.65 -12.51
N ALA A 603 12.39 -5.78 -13.20
CA ALA A 603 13.27 -6.16 -14.30
C ALA A 603 13.17 -5.17 -15.47
N ALA A 604 11.95 -4.68 -15.79
CA ALA A 604 11.76 -3.65 -16.80
C ALA A 604 12.44 -2.33 -16.41
N LEU A 605 12.35 -1.93 -15.15
CA LEU A 605 13.01 -0.71 -14.67
C LEU A 605 14.54 -0.84 -14.66
N LEU A 606 15.07 -2.02 -14.35
CA LEU A 606 16.52 -2.23 -14.40
C LEU A 606 17.08 -1.98 -15.80
N GLU A 607 16.38 -2.38 -16.88
CA GLU A 607 16.80 -2.07 -18.26
C GLU A 607 16.71 -0.58 -18.56
N VAL A 608 15.65 0.09 -18.10
CA VAL A 608 15.45 1.54 -18.30
C VAL A 608 16.51 2.36 -17.58
N LEU A 609 16.90 1.95 -16.39
CA LEU A 609 17.80 2.68 -15.50
C LEU A 609 19.27 2.31 -15.71
N ASP A 610 19.56 1.25 -16.47
CA ASP A 610 20.92 0.86 -16.78
C ASP A 610 21.50 1.73 -17.90
N PRO A 611 22.52 2.56 -17.64
CA PRO A 611 23.14 3.42 -18.66
C PRO A 611 23.77 2.65 -19.83
N GLU A 612 24.02 1.35 -19.65
CA GLU A 612 24.60 0.50 -20.72
C GLU A 612 23.53 -0.06 -21.66
N GLN A 613 22.27 -0.15 -21.21
CA GLN A 613 21.17 -0.77 -21.95
C GLN A 613 20.11 0.24 -22.39
N ASN A 614 19.94 1.36 -21.68
CA ASN A 614 18.86 2.31 -21.88
C ASN A 614 18.85 3.03 -23.25
N HIS A 615 19.98 3.02 -23.97
CA HIS A 615 20.06 3.57 -25.33
C HIS A 615 19.28 2.75 -26.36
N ALA A 616 18.96 1.51 -26.05
CA ALA A 616 18.26 0.59 -26.93
C ALA A 616 16.99 0.00 -26.29
N PHE A 617 16.35 0.77 -25.38
CA PHE A 617 15.12 0.35 -24.72
C PHE A 617 14.02 -0.01 -25.72
N LYS A 618 13.40 -1.17 -25.55
CA LYS A 618 12.39 -1.67 -26.46
C LYS A 618 11.01 -1.78 -25.81
N ASP A 619 10.13 -0.87 -26.18
CA ASP A 619 8.72 -0.96 -25.84
C ASP A 619 8.02 -1.99 -26.73
N HIS A 620 7.15 -2.82 -26.16
CA HIS A 620 6.44 -3.89 -26.89
C HIS A 620 5.42 -3.38 -27.90
N TYR A 621 4.84 -2.19 -27.66
CA TYR A 621 3.90 -1.54 -28.57
C TYR A 621 4.64 -0.95 -29.77
N LEU A 622 5.73 -0.22 -29.53
CA LEU A 622 6.53 0.39 -30.58
C LEU A 622 7.30 -0.66 -31.38
N ASN A 623 7.85 -1.64 -30.68
CA ASN A 623 8.71 -2.71 -31.22
C ASN A 623 9.93 -2.22 -32.02
N VAL A 624 10.38 -1.00 -31.73
CA VAL A 624 11.62 -0.39 -32.23
C VAL A 624 12.42 0.12 -31.05
N PRO A 625 13.77 0.16 -31.12
CA PRO A 625 14.58 0.69 -30.03
C PRO A 625 14.38 2.19 -29.88
N LEU A 626 14.25 2.64 -28.64
CA LEU A 626 14.12 4.03 -28.23
C LEU A 626 15.27 4.42 -27.31
N ASP A 627 15.92 5.51 -27.60
CA ASP A 627 17.06 5.99 -26.82
C ASP A 627 16.59 6.80 -25.60
N LEU A 628 16.79 6.24 -24.40
CA LEU A 628 16.49 6.88 -23.12
C LEU A 628 17.74 7.48 -22.45
N SER A 629 18.92 7.39 -23.07
CA SER A 629 20.20 7.81 -22.48
C SER A 629 20.31 9.31 -22.20
N ARG A 630 19.44 10.12 -22.80
CA ARG A 630 19.34 11.58 -22.61
C ARG A 630 18.38 11.97 -21.49
N VAL A 631 17.51 11.06 -21.05
CA VAL A 631 16.55 11.30 -19.99
C VAL A 631 17.27 11.35 -18.65
N LEU A 632 17.01 12.40 -17.87
CA LEU A 632 17.49 12.47 -16.49
C LEU A 632 16.46 11.82 -15.57
N PHE A 633 16.76 10.61 -15.10
CA PHE A 633 15.91 9.90 -14.14
C PHE A 633 16.20 10.35 -12.72
N ILE A 634 15.12 10.58 -11.97
CA ILE A 634 15.14 10.83 -10.53
C ILE A 634 14.11 9.90 -9.91
N ALA A 635 14.45 9.25 -8.81
CA ALA A 635 13.54 8.35 -8.11
C ALA A 635 13.16 8.91 -6.74
N THR A 636 11.95 8.57 -6.26
CA THR A 636 11.53 8.87 -4.88
C THR A 636 11.04 7.61 -4.19
N ALA A 637 11.31 7.52 -2.90
CA ALA A 637 10.83 6.46 -2.02
C ALA A 637 10.51 7.01 -0.63
N ASN A 638 9.69 6.30 0.14
CA ASN A 638 9.48 6.62 1.54
C ASN A 638 10.40 5.80 2.44
N THR A 639 10.65 4.53 2.09
CA THR A 639 11.53 3.59 2.79
C THR A 639 12.50 2.92 1.82
N LEU A 640 13.59 2.37 2.32
CA LEU A 640 14.56 1.58 1.51
C LEU A 640 14.25 0.09 1.55
N ASP A 641 13.60 -0.38 2.63
CA ASP A 641 13.47 -1.80 2.98
C ASP A 641 12.73 -2.64 1.93
N THR A 642 11.87 -2.01 1.16
CA THR A 642 11.05 -2.67 0.13
C THR A 642 11.64 -2.58 -1.27
N ILE A 643 12.72 -1.80 -1.45
CA ILE A 643 13.35 -1.62 -2.76
C ILE A 643 14.33 -2.76 -3.01
N PRO A 644 14.24 -3.47 -4.15
CA PRO A 644 15.18 -4.51 -4.49
C PRO A 644 16.63 -4.02 -4.58
N GLU A 645 17.55 -4.80 -4.02
CA GLU A 645 18.98 -4.51 -3.97
C GLU A 645 19.59 -4.14 -5.35
N PRO A 646 19.25 -4.81 -6.47
CA PRO A 646 19.76 -4.44 -7.80
C PRO A 646 19.35 -3.03 -8.27
N LEU A 647 18.23 -2.51 -7.79
CA LEU A 647 17.83 -1.12 -8.06
C LEU A 647 18.61 -0.14 -7.18
N LEU A 648 18.84 -0.50 -5.92
CA LEU A 648 19.63 0.33 -5.00
C LEU A 648 21.06 0.51 -5.50
N ASP A 649 21.69 -0.53 -6.01
CA ASP A 649 23.07 -0.49 -6.55
C ASP A 649 23.24 0.50 -7.71
N ARG A 650 22.16 0.81 -8.43
CA ARG A 650 22.18 1.77 -9.55
C ARG A 650 21.83 3.19 -9.12
N THR A 651 21.46 3.38 -7.86
CA THR A 651 20.97 4.65 -7.35
C THR A 651 21.93 5.26 -6.34
N GLU A 652 21.97 6.58 -6.31
CA GLU A 652 22.58 7.33 -5.24
C GLU A 652 21.51 7.77 -4.25
N VAL A 653 21.53 7.19 -3.06
CA VAL A 653 20.55 7.46 -2.02
C VAL A 653 20.80 8.81 -1.36
N VAL A 654 19.85 9.72 -1.44
CA VAL A 654 19.85 11.01 -0.77
C VAL A 654 18.71 11.04 0.26
N ALA A 655 19.06 10.96 1.53
CA ALA A 655 18.08 10.98 2.62
C ALA A 655 17.50 12.40 2.79
N VAL A 656 16.17 12.50 2.72
CA VAL A 656 15.38 13.73 2.93
C VAL A 656 14.72 13.64 4.30
N PRO A 657 15.27 14.30 5.34
CA PRO A 657 14.73 14.25 6.69
C PRO A 657 13.41 14.99 6.82
N GLY A 658 12.71 14.74 7.93
CA GLY A 658 11.55 15.56 8.32
C GLY A 658 11.95 16.96 8.73
N TYR A 659 10.97 17.85 8.74
CA TYR A 659 11.13 19.25 9.14
C TYR A 659 10.89 19.47 10.63
N THR A 660 11.61 20.42 11.21
CA THR A 660 11.30 20.97 12.53
C THR A 660 10.06 21.86 12.47
N HIS A 661 9.48 22.20 13.62
CA HIS A 661 8.30 23.08 13.63
C HIS A 661 8.61 24.48 13.10
N ASP A 662 9.79 25.03 13.39
CA ASP A 662 10.19 26.34 12.89
C ASP A 662 10.44 26.30 11.36
N GLU A 663 11.04 25.24 10.87
CA GLU A 663 11.14 25.01 9.41
C GLU A 663 9.77 24.89 8.76
N LYS A 664 8.80 24.18 9.40
CA LYS A 664 7.42 24.09 8.91
C LYS A 664 6.72 25.43 8.87
N VAL A 665 6.88 26.25 9.90
CA VAL A 665 6.34 27.62 9.94
C VAL A 665 6.95 28.48 8.81
N ALA A 666 8.27 28.43 8.64
CA ALA A 666 8.95 29.14 7.56
C ALA A 666 8.49 28.67 6.16
N ILE A 667 8.34 27.34 5.95
CA ILE A 667 7.82 26.77 4.70
C ILE A 667 6.36 27.19 4.48
N ALA A 668 5.55 27.14 5.53
CA ALA A 668 4.15 27.53 5.45
C ALA A 668 3.99 28.99 5.06
N ARG A 669 4.76 29.88 5.68
CA ARG A 669 4.75 31.33 5.37
C ARG A 669 5.22 31.63 3.94
N ARG A 670 6.33 31.03 3.52
CA ARG A 670 6.97 31.37 2.23
C ARG A 670 6.29 30.73 1.03
N HIS A 671 5.81 29.49 1.18
CA HIS A 671 5.38 28.70 0.02
C HIS A 671 3.94 28.23 0.10
N ILE A 672 3.48 27.74 1.27
CA ILE A 672 2.15 27.13 1.37
C ILE A 672 1.06 28.21 1.40
N LEU A 673 1.18 29.20 2.28
CA LEU A 673 0.16 30.19 2.49
C LEU A 673 -0.12 31.03 1.22
N PRO A 674 0.89 31.58 0.53
CA PRO A 674 0.66 32.33 -0.71
C PRO A 674 -0.03 31.48 -1.78
N LYS A 675 0.43 30.22 -1.96
CA LYS A 675 -0.15 29.27 -2.91
C LYS A 675 -1.61 28.96 -2.60
N GLN A 676 -1.95 28.79 -1.29
CA GLN A 676 -3.31 28.48 -0.88
C GLN A 676 -4.24 29.70 -1.00
N ILE A 677 -3.75 30.90 -0.72
CA ILE A 677 -4.50 32.15 -0.91
C ILE A 677 -4.87 32.33 -2.40
N GLU A 678 -3.89 32.18 -3.28
CA GLU A 678 -4.10 32.25 -4.75
C GLU A 678 -5.08 31.18 -5.23
N ALA A 679 -4.87 29.93 -4.80
CA ALA A 679 -5.72 28.78 -5.20
C ALA A 679 -7.19 28.94 -4.77
N GLN A 680 -7.46 29.68 -3.69
CA GLN A 680 -8.81 29.97 -3.18
C GLN A 680 -9.40 31.28 -3.74
N GLY A 681 -8.66 31.98 -4.63
CA GLY A 681 -9.12 33.23 -5.25
C GLY A 681 -9.13 34.44 -4.33
N LEU A 682 -8.33 34.41 -3.28
CA LEU A 682 -8.17 35.51 -2.33
C LEU A 682 -6.88 36.29 -2.62
N GLN A 683 -6.81 37.51 -2.05
CA GLN A 683 -5.58 38.32 -2.06
C GLN A 683 -4.87 38.25 -0.71
N PRO A 684 -3.54 38.46 -0.65
CA PRO A 684 -2.78 38.42 0.61
C PRO A 684 -3.29 39.38 1.70
N ALA A 685 -3.89 40.50 1.30
CA ALA A 685 -4.48 41.44 2.23
C ALA A 685 -5.79 40.96 2.88
N GLN A 686 -6.42 39.94 2.32
CA GLN A 686 -7.71 39.42 2.78
C GLN A 686 -7.56 38.28 3.78
N VAL A 687 -6.38 37.63 3.91
CA VAL A 687 -6.11 36.58 4.92
C VAL A 687 -4.72 36.74 5.48
N GLN A 688 -4.61 36.88 6.79
CA GLN A 688 -3.36 37.04 7.51
C GLN A 688 -3.25 35.98 8.61
N LEU A 689 -2.21 35.16 8.53
CA LEU A 689 -1.86 34.17 9.53
C LEU A 689 -0.46 34.51 10.09
N ASP A 690 -0.41 34.78 11.40
CA ASP A 690 0.85 35.02 12.08
C ASP A 690 1.61 33.72 12.37
N ASP A 691 2.90 33.79 12.70
CA ASP A 691 3.74 32.65 13.01
C ASP A 691 3.20 31.81 14.16
N ASP A 692 2.57 32.44 15.15
CA ASP A 692 1.98 31.75 16.29
C ASP A 692 0.79 30.85 15.86
N VAL A 693 -0.01 31.33 14.90
CA VAL A 693 -1.11 30.55 14.30
C VAL A 693 -0.57 29.39 13.50
N LEU A 694 0.44 29.63 12.67
CA LEU A 694 1.09 28.59 11.89
C LEU A 694 1.76 27.55 12.79
N ARG A 695 2.37 27.99 13.91
CA ARG A 695 2.96 27.12 14.92
C ARG A 695 1.89 26.28 15.61
N ALA A 696 0.77 26.89 16.02
CA ALA A 696 -0.35 26.18 16.63
C ALA A 696 -0.93 25.12 15.67
N ILE A 697 -1.07 25.43 14.36
CA ILE A 697 -1.49 24.46 13.36
C ILE A 697 -0.48 23.30 13.28
N ALA A 698 0.83 23.61 13.25
CA ALA A 698 1.89 22.60 13.14
C ALA A 698 1.97 21.68 14.37
N THR A 699 1.65 22.18 15.57
CA THR A 699 1.80 21.43 16.83
C THR A 699 0.53 20.72 17.27
N SER A 700 -0.63 21.39 17.17
CA SER A 700 -1.88 20.91 17.75
C SER A 700 -2.84 20.28 16.74
N TYR A 701 -2.71 20.60 15.45
CA TYR A 701 -3.60 20.08 14.41
C TYR A 701 -2.92 19.13 13.41
N THR A 702 -1.59 18.98 13.50
CA THR A 702 -0.84 18.08 12.62
C THR A 702 0.22 17.30 13.39
N ARG A 703 0.41 16.02 13.00
CA ARG A 703 1.46 15.17 13.56
C ARG A 703 2.10 14.38 12.40
N GLU A 704 2.98 15.06 11.68
CA GLU A 704 3.67 14.52 10.51
C GLU A 704 5.11 15.03 10.43
N ALA A 705 6.00 14.27 9.77
CA ALA A 705 7.37 14.71 9.52
C ALA A 705 7.46 15.81 8.44
N GLY A 706 6.60 15.74 7.43
CA GLY A 706 6.51 16.72 6.36
C GLY A 706 5.54 17.85 6.63
N VAL A 707 5.00 18.44 5.56
CA VAL A 707 4.07 19.57 5.59
C VAL A 707 2.76 19.31 4.83
N ARG A 708 2.47 18.06 4.47
CA ARG A 708 1.32 17.70 3.61
C ARG A 708 -0.03 17.90 4.32
N THR A 709 -0.12 17.48 5.58
CA THR A 709 -1.33 17.70 6.40
C THR A 709 -1.43 19.16 6.81
N MET A 710 -0.30 19.80 7.10
CA MET A 710 -0.25 21.23 7.39
C MET A 710 -0.76 22.08 6.22
N GLU A 711 -0.36 21.76 4.99
CA GLU A 711 -0.88 22.39 3.78
C GLU A 711 -2.40 22.26 3.68
N ARG A 712 -2.95 21.08 3.99
CA ARG A 712 -4.42 20.87 4.01
C ARG A 712 -5.11 21.68 5.09
N ARG A 713 -4.54 21.74 6.31
CA ARG A 713 -5.11 22.53 7.40
C ARG A 713 -5.08 24.04 7.11
N ILE A 714 -3.99 24.53 6.53
CA ILE A 714 -3.91 25.92 6.08
C ILE A 714 -4.96 26.19 4.99
N ALA A 715 -5.13 25.27 4.03
CA ALA A 715 -6.15 25.37 3.00
C ALA A 715 -7.57 25.39 3.61
N ASP A 716 -7.83 24.63 4.68
CA ASP A 716 -9.11 24.63 5.40
C ASP A 716 -9.37 25.98 6.05
N VAL A 717 -8.37 26.59 6.71
CA VAL A 717 -8.46 27.93 7.29
C VAL A 717 -8.71 29.00 6.22
N VAL A 718 -7.92 28.99 5.14
CA VAL A 718 -8.06 29.95 4.04
C VAL A 718 -9.45 29.83 3.40
N ARG A 719 -9.98 28.62 3.24
CA ARG A 719 -11.30 28.34 2.68
C ARG A 719 -12.42 28.86 3.58
N ALA A 720 -12.32 28.68 4.90
CA ALA A 720 -13.26 29.22 5.85
C ALA A 720 -13.27 30.77 5.81
N LYS A 721 -12.08 31.39 5.72
CA LYS A 721 -11.95 32.84 5.54
C LYS A 721 -12.49 33.33 4.19
N ALA A 722 -12.40 32.52 3.13
CA ALA A 722 -13.01 32.85 1.83
C ALA A 722 -14.54 32.90 1.92
N VAL A 723 -15.17 32.01 2.70
CA VAL A 723 -16.61 32.05 2.98
C VAL A 723 -16.98 33.33 3.73
N GLU A 724 -16.27 33.64 4.84
CA GLU A 724 -16.51 34.86 5.61
C GLU A 724 -16.39 36.14 4.77
N TYR A 725 -15.37 36.18 3.88
CA TYR A 725 -15.15 37.28 2.96
C TYR A 725 -16.27 37.41 1.92
N ALA A 726 -16.70 36.29 1.34
CA ALA A 726 -17.75 36.24 0.33
C ALA A 726 -19.11 36.68 0.94
N GLU A 727 -19.41 36.25 2.14
CA GLU A 727 -20.61 36.68 2.90
C GLU A 727 -20.57 38.15 3.20
N ALA A 728 -19.46 38.69 3.71
CA ALA A 728 -19.28 40.10 3.99
C ALA A 728 -19.43 40.97 2.74
N ARG A 729 -18.95 40.49 1.60
CA ARG A 729 -19.08 41.17 0.31
C ARG A 729 -20.51 41.12 -0.27
N SER A 730 -21.21 39.98 -0.17
CA SER A 730 -22.58 39.84 -0.67
C SER A 730 -23.61 40.64 0.14
N LEU A 731 -23.39 40.82 1.44
CA LEU A 731 -24.28 41.60 2.33
C LEU A 731 -24.06 43.10 2.29
N GLY A 732 -23.23 43.61 1.35
CA GLY A 732 -23.02 45.05 1.15
C GLY A 732 -22.45 45.79 2.37
N GLY A 733 -21.80 45.09 3.26
CA GLY A 733 -21.16 45.68 4.47
C GLY A 733 -22.10 46.19 5.56
N VAL A 734 -23.42 46.05 5.44
CA VAL A 734 -24.38 46.80 6.29
C VAL A 734 -25.22 45.92 7.21
N SER A 735 -25.36 44.61 6.98
CA SER A 735 -26.40 43.84 7.70
C SER A 735 -25.97 43.02 8.92
N SER A 736 -24.67 42.73 9.14
CA SER A 736 -24.28 41.85 10.28
C SER A 736 -23.53 42.54 11.42
N GLY A 737 -23.26 43.83 11.33
CA GLY A 737 -22.60 44.62 12.42
C GLY A 737 -21.14 44.18 12.69
N ARG A 738 -20.62 43.20 12.00
CA ARG A 738 -19.21 42.76 12.05
C ARG A 738 -18.50 43.06 10.74
N ALA A 739 -17.53 43.98 10.80
CA ALA A 739 -16.59 44.16 9.70
C ALA A 739 -15.78 42.87 9.49
N TYR A 740 -15.49 42.52 8.24
CA TYR A 740 -14.58 41.37 7.93
C TYR A 740 -13.20 41.62 8.55
N ASP A 741 -12.73 40.69 9.37
CA ASP A 741 -11.40 40.73 9.97
C ASP A 741 -10.49 39.77 9.15
N PRO A 742 -9.47 40.24 8.43
CA PRO A 742 -8.54 39.39 7.70
C PRO A 742 -7.59 38.59 8.60
N ALA A 743 -7.40 39.02 9.85
CA ALA A 743 -6.51 38.36 10.78
C ALA A 743 -7.12 37.06 11.32
N VAL A 744 -6.33 36.03 11.43
CA VAL A 744 -6.67 34.78 12.11
C VAL A 744 -5.85 34.69 13.36
N ARG A 745 -6.51 34.46 14.51
CA ARG A 745 -5.85 34.30 15.83
C ARG A 745 -5.87 32.82 16.24
N VAL A 746 -4.97 32.44 17.14
CA VAL A 746 -4.93 31.07 17.68
C VAL A 746 -6.28 30.63 18.25
N ALA A 747 -7.01 31.56 18.92
CA ALA A 747 -8.34 31.29 19.46
C ALA A 747 -9.42 31.00 18.37
N ASP A 748 -9.20 31.45 17.15
CA ASP A 748 -10.12 31.18 16.05
C ASP A 748 -9.97 29.76 15.47
N LEU A 749 -8.86 29.09 15.74
CA LEU A 749 -8.55 27.77 15.15
C LEU A 749 -9.58 26.73 15.57
N ASP A 750 -10.07 26.73 16.80
CA ASP A 750 -11.11 25.80 17.25
C ASP A 750 -12.40 25.95 16.43
N ARG A 751 -12.74 27.16 16.05
CA ARG A 751 -13.91 27.46 15.23
C ARG A 751 -13.68 27.08 13.76
N LEU A 752 -12.47 27.31 13.25
CA LEU A 752 -12.14 27.12 11.82
C LEU A 752 -11.76 25.67 11.49
N LEU A 753 -11.05 24.98 12.38
CA LEU A 753 -10.53 23.63 12.19
C LEU A 753 -11.20 22.58 13.08
N GLY A 754 -12.02 22.99 14.04
CA GLY A 754 -12.54 22.15 15.10
C GLY A 754 -11.53 22.00 16.24
N ARG A 755 -11.89 21.18 17.23
CA ARG A 755 -11.06 20.93 18.42
C ARG A 755 -9.65 20.45 18.02
N ALA A 756 -8.64 20.91 18.73
CA ALA A 756 -7.25 20.46 18.57
C ALA A 756 -7.17 18.93 18.64
N THR A 757 -6.52 18.36 17.64
CA THR A 757 -6.46 16.90 17.48
C THR A 757 -5.38 16.28 18.38
N TYR A 758 -4.34 17.04 18.67
CA TYR A 758 -3.19 16.59 19.43
C TYR A 758 -2.95 17.52 20.61
N GLU A 759 -2.86 16.92 21.79
CA GLU A 759 -2.36 17.61 22.97
C GLU A 759 -0.82 17.57 22.94
N PRO A 760 -0.15 18.65 23.36
CA PRO A 760 1.31 18.64 23.46
C PRO A 760 1.74 17.58 24.47
N GLU A 761 2.66 16.70 24.07
CA GLU A 761 3.33 15.78 25.00
C GLU A 761 4.21 16.64 25.92
N VAL A 762 3.94 16.64 27.21
CA VAL A 762 4.72 17.36 28.22
C VAL A 762 5.31 16.32 29.16
N ALA A 763 6.57 16.50 29.52
CA ALA A 763 7.21 15.69 30.54
C ALA A 763 6.48 15.88 31.88
N ASP A 764 6.39 14.80 32.67
CA ASP A 764 5.75 14.84 33.99
C ASP A 764 6.35 15.95 34.87
N ALA A 765 5.57 16.43 35.79
CA ALA A 765 6.03 17.48 36.72
C ALA A 765 6.85 16.89 37.86
N GLU A 766 6.54 15.66 38.32
CA GLU A 766 7.14 15.01 39.48
C GLU A 766 7.69 13.62 39.10
N GLY A 767 8.86 13.28 39.62
CA GLY A 767 9.47 11.99 39.44
C GLY A 767 8.85 10.92 40.33
N VAL A 768 8.54 9.76 39.80
CA VAL A 768 7.99 8.62 40.53
C VAL A 768 8.97 7.43 40.36
N PRO A 769 9.27 6.71 41.46
CA PRO A 769 10.09 5.52 41.35
C PRO A 769 9.48 4.47 40.41
N GLY A 770 10.29 3.92 39.49
CA GLY A 770 9.82 2.97 38.50
C GLY A 770 9.32 3.60 37.20
N VAL A 771 9.33 4.93 37.07
CA VAL A 771 8.95 5.65 35.85
C VAL A 771 10.18 6.27 35.21
N ALA A 772 10.38 6.03 33.90
CA ALA A 772 11.43 6.64 33.10
C ALA A 772 10.85 7.22 31.82
N THR A 773 11.41 8.35 31.36
CA THR A 773 11.08 8.92 30.06
C THR A 773 12.06 8.43 29.01
N GLY A 774 11.57 7.60 28.10
CA GLY A 774 12.28 7.17 26.92
C GLY A 774 12.04 8.08 25.73
N LEU A 775 12.78 7.88 24.63
CA LEU A 775 12.59 8.57 23.37
C LEU A 775 12.12 7.59 22.29
N ALA A 776 11.02 7.94 21.66
CA ALA A 776 10.45 7.15 20.57
C ALA A 776 10.59 7.88 19.23
N TYR A 777 10.72 7.08 18.18
CA TYR A 777 10.58 7.51 16.79
C TYR A 777 9.29 6.93 16.25
N GLN A 778 8.40 7.77 15.76
CA GLN A 778 7.13 7.34 15.18
C GLN A 778 7.29 7.14 13.67
N GLY A 779 6.63 6.16 13.08
CA GLY A 779 6.68 5.86 11.65
C GLY A 779 6.26 7.04 10.74
N SER A 780 5.62 8.06 11.30
CA SER A 780 5.35 9.34 10.64
C SER A 780 6.60 10.23 10.46
N GLY A 781 7.75 9.82 10.99
CA GLY A 781 9.00 10.60 10.94
C GLY A 781 9.11 11.66 12.02
N GLN A 782 8.32 11.57 13.07
CA GLN A 782 8.41 12.44 14.24
C GLN A 782 8.97 11.70 15.46
N GLY A 783 9.79 12.39 16.25
CA GLY A 783 10.17 11.95 17.55
C GLY A 783 9.20 12.44 18.63
N GLY A 784 9.09 11.68 19.71
CA GLY A 784 8.30 12.00 20.89
C GLY A 784 8.91 11.38 22.13
N ILE A 785 8.34 11.69 23.28
CA ILE A 785 8.66 11.02 24.55
C ILE A 785 7.84 9.73 24.66
N LEU A 786 8.36 8.79 25.42
CA LEU A 786 7.72 7.50 25.71
C LEU A 786 7.87 7.24 27.20
N HIS A 787 6.79 7.26 27.95
CA HIS A 787 6.80 6.87 29.34
C HIS A 787 6.95 5.35 29.46
N ILE A 788 7.79 4.92 30.38
CA ILE A 788 8.05 3.54 30.74
C ILE A 788 7.71 3.42 32.22
N GLU A 789 6.67 2.69 32.53
CA GLU A 789 6.13 2.54 33.87
C GLU A 789 6.37 1.12 34.39
N CYS A 790 7.03 0.98 35.52
CA CYS A 790 7.30 -0.30 36.15
C CYS A 790 6.65 -0.34 37.54
N ALA A 791 5.96 -1.45 37.86
CA ALA A 791 5.34 -1.66 39.16
C ALA A 791 5.56 -3.09 39.66
N PHE A 792 5.67 -3.27 40.98
CA PHE A 792 5.71 -4.59 41.60
C PHE A 792 4.33 -5.22 41.68
N LEU A 793 4.25 -6.51 41.37
CA LEU A 793 3.09 -7.38 41.59
C LEU A 793 3.42 -8.44 42.63
N PRO A 794 3.04 -8.27 43.91
CA PRO A 794 3.25 -9.28 44.97
C PRO A 794 2.00 -10.20 45.06
N PRO A 795 2.17 -11.48 45.42
CA PRO A 795 3.43 -12.27 45.43
C PRO A 795 3.84 -12.66 44.02
N GLY A 796 5.15 -12.87 43.77
CA GLY A 796 5.65 -13.18 42.43
C GLY A 796 6.78 -14.25 42.44
N ARG A 797 7.22 -14.56 41.22
CA ARG A 797 8.35 -15.47 40.96
C ARG A 797 9.56 -14.74 40.36
N ALA A 798 9.59 -13.42 40.41
CA ALA A 798 10.53 -12.55 39.72
C ALA A 798 10.40 -12.68 38.18
N GLU A 799 9.16 -12.74 37.71
CA GLU A 799 8.82 -12.72 36.27
C GLU A 799 8.54 -11.29 35.79
N LEU A 800 8.77 -11.06 34.48
CA LEU A 800 8.50 -9.79 33.83
C LEU A 800 7.20 -9.90 33.02
N ARG A 801 6.23 -9.04 33.33
CA ARG A 801 4.98 -8.91 32.56
C ARG A 801 5.04 -7.65 31.72
N LEU A 802 4.76 -7.78 30.42
CA LEU A 802 4.87 -6.70 29.47
C LEU A 802 3.49 -6.36 28.89
N THR A 803 3.15 -5.07 28.87
CA THR A 803 1.93 -4.55 28.24
C THR A 803 2.19 -3.23 27.51
N GLY A 804 1.34 -2.85 26.53
CA GLY A 804 1.45 -1.58 25.81
C GLY A 804 1.55 -1.68 24.28
N SER A 805 0.99 -2.75 23.67
CA SER A 805 1.08 -2.99 22.23
C SER A 805 2.53 -3.08 21.72
N LEU A 806 3.29 -3.98 22.31
CA LEU A 806 4.73 -4.14 22.09
C LEU A 806 5.02 -5.18 21.03
N GLY A 807 5.88 -4.84 20.07
CA GLY A 807 6.46 -5.78 19.12
C GLY A 807 7.50 -6.71 19.76
N ASP A 808 8.02 -7.65 18.97
CA ASP A 808 8.93 -8.69 19.49
C ASP A 808 10.29 -8.13 19.91
N VAL A 809 10.81 -7.14 19.16
CA VAL A 809 12.13 -6.55 19.42
C VAL A 809 12.16 -5.79 20.75
N ILE A 810 11.11 -5.02 21.06
CA ILE A 810 11.05 -4.29 22.34
C ILE A 810 10.80 -5.23 23.52
N ARG A 811 10.10 -6.37 23.32
CA ARG A 811 9.93 -7.43 24.33
C ARG A 811 11.27 -8.06 24.68
N GLU A 812 12.05 -8.44 23.67
CA GLU A 812 13.40 -8.97 23.84
C GLU A 812 14.29 -7.96 24.57
N SER A 813 14.24 -6.67 24.18
CA SER A 813 14.99 -5.61 24.83
C SER A 813 14.63 -5.43 26.31
N ALA A 814 13.35 -5.60 26.67
CA ALA A 814 12.89 -5.54 28.05
C ALA A 814 13.35 -6.75 28.87
N GLU A 815 13.35 -7.95 28.29
CA GLU A 815 13.86 -9.17 28.91
C GLU A 815 15.38 -9.07 29.15
N LEU A 816 16.14 -8.55 28.15
CA LEU A 816 17.56 -8.26 28.27
C LEU A 816 17.86 -7.28 29.42
N ALA A 817 17.11 -6.19 29.50
CA ALA A 817 17.22 -5.19 30.56
C ALA A 817 16.98 -5.83 31.94
N PHE A 818 15.92 -6.62 32.03
CA PHE A 818 15.59 -7.30 33.30
C PHE A 818 16.61 -8.35 33.67
N ALA A 819 17.13 -9.12 32.74
CA ALA A 819 18.21 -10.10 32.96
C ALA A 819 19.50 -9.40 33.43
N TRP A 820 19.84 -8.25 32.84
CA TRP A 820 20.99 -7.47 33.25
C TRP A 820 20.84 -6.95 34.71
N VAL A 821 19.68 -6.40 35.07
CA VAL A 821 19.40 -5.96 36.45
C VAL A 821 19.50 -7.12 37.45
N LYS A 822 18.97 -8.30 37.10
CA LYS A 822 19.11 -9.52 37.97
C LYS A 822 20.56 -9.93 38.18
N SER A 823 21.35 -9.93 37.11
CA SER A 823 22.77 -10.34 37.19
C SER A 823 23.64 -9.36 37.96
N HIS A 824 23.25 -8.09 38.05
CA HIS A 824 23.96 -7.04 38.78
C HIS A 824 23.28 -6.63 40.09
N ALA A 825 22.33 -7.43 40.57
CA ALA A 825 21.48 -7.10 41.71
C ALA A 825 22.28 -6.79 43.00
N PHE A 826 23.38 -7.51 43.26
CA PHE A 826 24.25 -7.26 44.40
C PHE A 826 24.98 -5.90 44.24
N ALA A 827 25.57 -5.66 43.11
CA ALA A 827 26.31 -4.41 42.84
C ALA A 827 25.39 -3.18 42.92
N LEU A 828 24.16 -3.32 42.41
CA LEU A 828 23.11 -2.28 42.47
C LEU A 828 22.52 -2.12 43.90
N GLY A 829 22.89 -2.94 44.87
CA GLY A 829 22.33 -2.88 46.21
C GLY A 829 20.89 -3.41 46.34
N ILE A 830 20.42 -4.17 45.37
CA ILE A 830 19.08 -4.79 45.36
C ILE A 830 19.08 -6.02 46.31
N THR A 831 20.18 -6.79 46.33
CA THR A 831 20.34 -7.92 47.22
C THR A 831 21.40 -7.66 48.31
N ALA A 832 21.25 -8.26 49.52
CA ALA A 832 22.13 -8.04 50.62
C ALA A 832 23.53 -8.64 50.40
N ASP A 833 23.61 -9.81 49.80
CA ASP A 833 24.83 -10.48 49.43
C ASP A 833 24.69 -11.20 48.07
N ARG A 834 25.80 -11.75 47.55
CA ARG A 834 25.81 -12.44 46.24
C ARG A 834 25.04 -13.76 46.22
N ALA A 835 24.85 -14.38 47.42
CA ALA A 835 24.13 -15.64 47.53
C ALA A 835 22.64 -15.44 47.80
N SER A 836 22.22 -14.20 48.08
CA SER A 836 20.81 -13.88 48.28
C SER A 836 20.01 -14.04 47.00
N GLU A 837 18.87 -14.71 47.12
CA GLU A 837 17.93 -14.78 46.00
C GLU A 837 17.43 -13.38 45.61
N PHE A 838 17.25 -13.18 44.31
CA PHE A 838 16.64 -11.98 43.81
C PHE A 838 15.21 -11.82 44.36
N PRO A 839 14.74 -10.59 44.69
CA PRO A 839 13.41 -10.38 45.29
C PRO A 839 12.30 -11.04 44.45
N LYS A 840 11.46 -11.85 45.11
CA LYS A 840 10.38 -12.65 44.51
C LYS A 840 9.12 -11.80 44.27
N HIS A 841 9.27 -10.66 43.57
CA HIS A 841 8.17 -9.87 43.10
C HIS A 841 8.14 -9.92 41.55
N ASP A 842 6.98 -10.18 40.97
CA ASP A 842 6.83 -9.98 39.54
C ASP A 842 6.88 -8.49 39.26
N VAL A 843 7.42 -8.13 38.13
CA VAL A 843 7.46 -6.73 37.65
C VAL A 843 6.53 -6.60 36.48
N HIS A 844 5.59 -5.66 36.57
CA HIS A 844 4.76 -5.25 35.44
C HIS A 844 5.37 -4.01 34.80
N LEU A 845 5.80 -4.13 33.57
CA LEU A 845 6.28 -3.04 32.74
C LEU A 845 5.21 -2.69 31.74
N HIS A 846 4.79 -1.43 31.77
CA HIS A 846 3.78 -0.87 30.89
C HIS A 846 4.34 0.28 30.08
N LEU A 847 4.07 0.29 28.76
CA LEU A 847 4.32 1.44 27.90
C LEU A 847 2.97 2.03 27.48
N PRO A 848 2.57 3.20 27.99
CA PRO A 848 1.30 3.86 27.69
C PRO A 848 1.07 4.08 26.19
N SER A 849 -0.16 4.52 25.84
CA SER A 849 -0.63 4.69 24.45
C SER A 849 -0.74 3.35 23.68
N GLY A 850 -1.56 2.43 24.21
CA GLY A 850 -1.78 1.09 23.65
C GLY A 850 -2.34 1.04 22.22
N ALA A 851 -2.96 2.14 21.76
CA ALA A 851 -3.45 2.27 20.39
C ALA A 851 -2.31 2.39 19.33
N THR A 852 -1.08 2.73 19.76
CA THR A 852 0.06 2.89 18.87
C THR A 852 1.00 1.69 19.05
N PRO A 853 1.21 0.86 18.03
CA PRO A 853 2.22 -0.21 18.06
C PRO A 853 3.61 0.37 18.32
N LYS A 854 4.38 -0.29 19.18
CA LYS A 854 5.74 0.10 19.54
C LYS A 854 6.67 -1.07 19.29
N ASP A 855 7.75 -0.82 18.57
CA ASP A 855 8.78 -1.81 18.36
C ASP A 855 10.17 -1.16 18.25
N GLY A 856 11.22 -1.95 18.52
CA GLY A 856 12.60 -1.51 18.42
C GLY A 856 13.38 -1.61 19.72
N PRO A 857 14.73 -1.79 19.63
CA PRO A 857 15.59 -2.05 20.77
C PRO A 857 15.97 -0.79 21.56
N SER A 858 15.62 0.40 21.08
CA SER A 858 16.13 1.70 21.57
C SER A 858 15.64 2.14 22.95
N ALA A 859 14.69 1.41 23.54
CA ALA A 859 14.17 1.65 24.88
C ALA A 859 14.94 0.90 25.98
N GLY A 860 15.87 -0.01 25.65
CA GLY A 860 16.51 -0.92 26.58
C GLY A 860 17.21 -0.22 27.74
N VAL A 861 17.95 0.87 27.48
CA VAL A 861 18.63 1.64 28.53
C VAL A 861 17.61 2.34 29.45
N ALA A 862 16.54 2.90 28.87
CA ALA A 862 15.50 3.57 29.65
C ALA A 862 14.71 2.55 30.51
N ILE A 863 14.42 1.36 29.97
CA ILE A 863 13.81 0.25 30.71
C ILE A 863 14.71 -0.18 31.88
N THR A 864 16.02 -0.30 31.66
CA THR A 864 16.99 -0.62 32.71
C THR A 864 16.97 0.40 33.83
N CYS A 865 16.99 1.70 33.51
CA CYS A 865 16.91 2.79 34.47
C CYS A 865 15.57 2.78 35.23
N ALA A 866 14.45 2.49 34.58
CA ALA A 866 13.14 2.37 35.22
C ALA A 866 13.11 1.19 36.23
N LEU A 867 13.67 0.05 35.86
CA LEU A 867 13.77 -1.11 36.74
C LEU A 867 14.65 -0.83 37.94
N VAL A 868 15.85 -0.24 37.76
CA VAL A 868 16.75 0.14 38.87
C VAL A 868 16.06 1.15 39.78
N SER A 869 15.38 2.17 39.20
CA SER A 869 14.58 3.14 39.97
C SER A 869 13.52 2.46 40.85
N LEU A 870 12.79 1.47 40.28
CA LEU A 870 11.76 0.73 41.01
C LEU A 870 12.33 -0.05 42.19
N TYR A 871 13.42 -0.83 41.99
CA TYR A 871 14.02 -1.66 43.01
C TYR A 871 14.67 -0.85 44.15
N LEU A 872 15.33 0.25 43.80
CA LEU A 872 15.97 1.15 44.76
C LEU A 872 15.00 2.21 45.33
N ARG A 873 13.79 2.34 44.80
CA ARG A 873 12.80 3.37 45.15
C ARG A 873 13.34 4.79 45.03
N VAL A 874 14.21 5.02 44.03
CA VAL A 874 14.76 6.36 43.73
C VAL A 874 14.05 6.90 42.50
N PRO A 875 13.34 8.03 42.58
CA PRO A 875 12.68 8.60 41.42
C PRO A 875 13.69 9.16 40.41
N LEU A 876 13.35 9.12 39.15
CA LEU A 876 14.10 9.76 38.07
C LEU A 876 13.62 11.19 37.87
N ASP A 877 14.52 12.06 37.36
CA ASP A 877 14.11 13.40 36.93
C ASP A 877 13.19 13.28 35.74
N PRO A 878 11.93 13.74 35.80
CA PRO A 878 10.97 13.66 34.70
C PRO A 878 11.40 14.47 33.46
N ARG A 879 12.28 15.46 33.63
CA ARG A 879 12.85 16.27 32.56
C ARG A 879 14.10 15.68 31.93
N LEU A 880 14.42 14.43 32.25
CA LEU A 880 15.50 13.66 31.68
C LEU A 880 14.90 12.59 30.77
N ALA A 881 15.37 12.50 29.52
CA ALA A 881 14.97 11.46 28.61
C ALA A 881 16.15 10.59 28.20
N ILE A 882 15.88 9.30 27.96
CA ILE A 882 16.90 8.28 27.76
C ILE A 882 16.60 7.52 26.47
N THR A 883 17.61 7.25 25.67
CA THR A 883 17.53 6.29 24.54
C THR A 883 18.84 5.56 24.40
N GLY A 884 18.75 4.30 23.99
CA GLY A 884 19.90 3.43 23.78
C GLY A 884 19.47 1.98 23.77
N GLU A 885 20.14 1.17 22.98
CA GLU A 885 20.00 -0.27 22.99
C GLU A 885 20.98 -0.87 24.01
N ILE A 886 20.51 -1.84 24.78
CA ILE A 886 21.32 -2.54 25.77
C ILE A 886 21.82 -3.87 25.23
N THR A 887 23.05 -4.24 25.58
CA THR A 887 23.59 -5.59 25.36
C THR A 887 23.72 -6.34 26.68
N LEU A 888 23.78 -7.67 26.67
CA LEU A 888 24.01 -8.48 27.88
C LEU A 888 25.32 -8.13 28.63
N ARG A 889 26.31 -7.56 27.94
CA ARG A 889 27.58 -7.10 28.55
C ARG A 889 27.45 -5.72 29.19
N GLY A 890 26.28 -5.09 29.15
CA GLY A 890 26.06 -3.73 29.65
C GLY A 890 26.60 -2.62 28.75
N HIS A 891 26.94 -2.90 27.49
CA HIS A 891 27.27 -1.84 26.52
C HIS A 891 26.01 -1.21 25.97
N VAL A 892 26.13 0.10 25.65
CA VAL A 892 25.07 0.87 25.00
C VAL A 892 25.37 0.97 23.52
N ALA A 893 24.51 0.33 22.70
CA ALA A 893 24.64 0.36 21.25
C ALA A 893 23.94 1.61 20.65
N PRO A 894 24.37 2.07 19.46
CA PRO A 894 23.79 3.22 18.78
C PRO A 894 22.36 2.93 18.32
N VAL A 895 21.55 4.00 18.23
CA VAL A 895 20.16 3.94 17.83
C VAL A 895 19.87 4.92 16.68
N GLY A 896 18.87 4.65 15.85
CA GLY A 896 18.49 5.52 14.76
C GLY A 896 17.57 6.67 15.18
N GLY A 897 17.48 7.71 14.31
CA GLY A 897 16.53 8.80 14.48
C GLY A 897 16.85 9.77 15.60
N ILE A 898 18.12 10.02 15.88
CA ILE A 898 18.58 10.90 16.96
C ILE A 898 18.04 12.31 16.81
N LYS A 899 18.07 12.86 15.58
CA LYS A 899 17.56 14.21 15.31
C LYS A 899 16.12 14.34 15.74
N GLU A 900 15.27 13.44 15.28
CA GLU A 900 13.82 13.44 15.54
C GLU A 900 13.52 13.18 17.03
N LYS A 901 14.20 12.22 17.64
CA LYS A 901 14.07 11.88 19.05
C LYS A 901 14.40 13.06 19.96
N VAL A 902 15.54 13.73 19.71
CA VAL A 902 15.98 14.86 20.51
C VAL A 902 15.10 16.09 20.31
N LEU A 903 14.64 16.35 19.07
CA LEU A 903 13.64 17.40 18.81
C LEU A 903 12.30 17.10 19.49
N GLY A 904 11.90 15.83 19.59
CA GLY A 904 10.74 15.39 20.35
C GLY A 904 10.90 15.67 21.85
N ALA A 905 12.05 15.32 22.42
CA ALA A 905 12.40 15.60 23.80
C ALA A 905 12.37 17.11 24.13
N HIS A 906 13.01 17.92 23.29
CA HIS A 906 13.03 19.37 23.44
C HIS A 906 11.63 19.98 23.49
N ARG A 907 10.73 19.56 22.58
CA ARG A 907 9.33 20.00 22.56
C ARG A 907 8.54 19.59 23.79
N ALA A 908 8.84 18.41 24.35
CA ALA A 908 8.20 17.92 25.57
C ALA A 908 8.73 18.60 26.85
N GLY A 909 9.65 19.57 26.72
CA GLY A 909 10.21 20.31 27.86
C GLY A 909 11.31 19.54 28.60
N VAL A 910 11.86 18.49 28.03
CA VAL A 910 13.04 17.77 28.54
C VAL A 910 14.24 18.71 28.52
N ARG A 911 15.05 18.66 29.58
CA ARG A 911 16.27 19.47 29.71
C ARG A 911 17.57 18.68 29.56
N LYS A 912 17.52 17.40 29.84
CA LYS A 912 18.69 16.51 29.80
C LYS A 912 18.38 15.27 28.97
N VAL A 913 19.26 14.90 28.05
CA VAL A 913 19.11 13.70 27.24
C VAL A 913 20.33 12.79 27.41
N VAL A 914 20.08 11.50 27.62
CA VAL A 914 21.12 10.45 27.67
C VAL A 914 21.10 9.70 26.34
N LEU A 915 22.23 9.73 25.64
CA LEU A 915 22.39 9.22 24.29
C LEU A 915 23.58 8.26 24.20
N PRO A 916 23.55 7.28 23.28
CA PRO A 916 24.73 6.43 23.05
C PRO A 916 25.93 7.24 22.55
N GLN A 917 27.14 6.89 23.05
CA GLN A 917 28.38 7.55 22.67
C GLN A 917 28.63 7.56 21.15
N ARG A 918 28.23 6.49 20.46
CA ARG A 918 28.41 6.37 19.01
C ARG A 918 27.52 7.30 18.19
N ASN A 919 26.41 7.79 18.76
CA ASN A 919 25.52 8.76 18.12
C ASN A 919 25.97 10.23 18.31
N ARG A 920 27.08 10.48 18.97
CA ARG A 920 27.56 11.85 19.21
C ARG A 920 27.76 12.67 17.93
N ARG A 921 28.30 12.07 16.88
CA ARG A 921 28.51 12.75 15.60
C ARG A 921 27.19 13.17 14.95
N GLU A 922 26.20 12.29 14.97
CA GLU A 922 24.86 12.54 14.44
C GLU A 922 24.18 13.69 15.22
N TYR A 923 24.25 13.68 16.55
CA TYR A 923 23.78 14.76 17.40
C TYR A 923 24.44 16.11 17.05
N GLU A 924 25.75 16.15 16.91
CA GLU A 924 26.49 17.38 16.63
C GLU A 924 26.25 17.92 15.22
N GLN A 925 26.04 17.07 14.24
CA GLN A 925 25.94 17.45 12.83
C GLN A 925 24.50 17.71 12.34
N ASP A 926 23.52 17.02 12.91
CA ASP A 926 22.16 17.03 12.38
C ASP A 926 21.18 17.89 13.18
N LEU A 927 21.52 18.21 14.42
CA LEU A 927 20.67 19.05 15.26
C LEU A 927 20.98 20.55 15.10
N PRO A 928 19.95 21.41 15.08
CA PRO A 928 20.11 22.87 15.11
C PRO A 928 20.90 23.33 16.35
N ARG A 929 21.72 24.36 16.20
CA ARG A 929 22.49 24.91 17.31
C ARG A 929 21.62 25.37 18.47
N ALA A 930 20.52 26.05 18.19
CA ALA A 930 19.60 26.54 19.20
C ALA A 930 19.11 25.41 20.13
N VAL A 931 18.72 24.25 19.58
CA VAL A 931 18.28 23.10 20.37
C VAL A 931 19.42 22.49 21.19
N ARG A 932 20.65 22.46 20.63
CA ARG A 932 21.82 21.93 21.34
C ARG A 932 22.25 22.80 22.52
N ASP A 933 22.03 24.10 22.41
CA ASP A 933 22.39 25.07 23.45
C ASP A 933 21.39 25.04 24.63
N GLU A 934 20.16 24.60 24.38
CA GLU A 934 19.11 24.48 25.38
C GLU A 934 19.04 23.08 26.06
N LEU A 935 19.59 22.05 25.44
CA LEU A 935 19.55 20.67 25.92
C LEU A 935 20.92 20.20 26.40
N GLN A 936 21.00 19.69 27.62
CA GLN A 936 22.18 19.04 28.12
C GLN A 936 22.25 17.58 27.59
N ALA A 937 23.13 17.29 26.64
CA ALA A 937 23.36 15.95 26.14
C ALA A 937 24.48 15.24 26.93
N VAL A 938 24.19 14.03 27.41
CA VAL A 938 25.18 13.16 28.04
C VAL A 938 25.34 11.90 27.18
N PHE A 939 26.58 11.63 26.80
CA PHE A 939 26.91 10.48 25.94
C PHE A 939 27.47 9.34 26.77
N VAL A 940 26.85 8.16 26.64
CA VAL A 940 27.14 6.98 27.45
C VAL A 940 27.58 5.81 26.58
N GLY A 941 28.59 5.08 27.03
CA GLY A 941 29.10 3.88 26.41
C GLY A 941 28.63 2.59 27.05
N THR A 942 28.33 2.65 28.33
CA THR A 942 27.91 1.53 29.16
C THR A 942 26.64 1.87 29.94
N ILE A 943 25.96 0.84 30.44
CA ILE A 943 24.82 1.03 31.36
C ILE A 943 25.27 1.71 32.65
N HIS A 944 26.48 1.46 33.10
CA HIS A 944 27.05 2.12 34.26
C HIS A 944 27.11 3.63 34.06
N ASP A 945 27.68 4.09 32.91
CA ASP A 945 27.70 5.52 32.58
C ASP A 945 26.27 6.10 32.53
N ALA A 946 25.29 5.31 32.04
CA ALA A 946 23.90 5.73 31.98
C ALA A 946 23.30 5.88 33.38
N LEU A 947 23.53 4.93 34.30
CA LEU A 947 23.08 5.01 35.67
C LEU A 947 23.71 6.19 36.41
N ASP A 948 25.00 6.44 36.23
CA ASP A 948 25.67 7.61 36.79
C ASP A 948 25.12 8.92 36.23
N ALA A 949 24.85 8.98 34.94
CA ALA A 949 24.26 10.13 34.31
C ALA A 949 22.82 10.41 34.79
N VAL A 950 22.07 9.37 35.11
CA VAL A 950 20.66 9.42 35.50
C VAL A 950 20.50 9.66 37.00
N PHE A 951 21.18 8.86 37.83
CA PHE A 951 21.02 8.88 39.28
C PHE A 951 22.10 9.74 39.97
N GLY A 952 23.29 9.80 39.40
CA GLY A 952 24.44 10.52 39.97
C GLY A 952 24.69 10.19 41.42
N LEU A 953 24.88 11.22 42.25
CA LEU A 953 25.08 11.08 43.70
C LEU A 953 23.91 10.46 44.43
N SER A 954 22.71 10.43 43.84
CA SER A 954 21.51 9.84 44.44
C SER A 954 21.64 8.32 44.56
N LEU A 955 22.19 7.64 43.59
CA LEU A 955 22.39 6.19 43.58
C LEU A 955 23.43 5.82 44.64
N GLU A 956 24.57 6.51 44.64
CA GLU A 956 25.64 6.30 45.65
C GLU A 956 25.11 6.59 47.07
N ALA A 957 24.41 7.68 47.27
CA ALA A 957 23.84 8.02 48.58
C ALA A 957 22.83 6.96 49.04
N GLN A 958 21.99 6.44 48.19
CA GLN A 958 21.04 5.37 48.51
C GLN A 958 21.72 4.09 48.90
N ILE A 959 22.71 3.62 48.12
CA ILE A 959 23.47 2.42 48.40
C ILE A 959 24.26 2.58 49.70
N ASN A 960 24.89 3.75 49.94
CA ASN A 960 25.60 4.06 51.17
C ASN A 960 24.66 4.12 52.39
N THR A 961 23.44 4.56 52.22
CA THR A 961 22.42 4.58 53.29
C THR A 961 21.95 3.19 53.63
N LEU A 962 21.81 2.31 52.65
CA LEU A 962 21.36 0.94 52.85
C LEU A 962 22.45 0.04 53.48
N TYR A 963 23.71 0.20 53.14
CA TYR A 963 24.79 -0.74 53.43
C TYR A 963 26.01 -0.09 54.14
N GLY A 964 26.03 1.21 54.34
CA GLY A 964 27.18 1.95 54.85
C GLY A 964 28.21 2.31 53.76
N ALA A 965 28.98 3.37 54.00
CA ALA A 965 29.84 4.02 52.99
C ALA A 965 30.99 3.13 52.46
N SER A 966 31.53 2.21 53.28
CA SER A 966 32.60 1.31 52.87
C SER A 966 32.09 0.19 51.95
N GLU A 967 30.97 -0.43 52.29
CA GLU A 967 30.34 -1.47 51.48
C GLU A 967 29.68 -0.88 50.26
N GLY A 968 29.09 0.28 50.36
CA GLY A 968 28.52 1.01 49.22
C GLY A 968 29.59 1.25 48.14
N ARG A 969 30.76 1.78 48.52
CA ARG A 969 31.89 1.96 47.57
C ARG A 969 32.35 0.65 46.93
N ARG A 970 32.42 -0.43 47.69
CA ARG A 970 32.79 -1.75 47.16
C ARG A 970 31.80 -2.24 46.14
N ARG A 971 30.48 -2.08 46.35
CA ARG A 971 29.42 -2.49 45.45
C ARG A 971 29.42 -1.66 44.17
N LEU A 972 29.61 -0.36 44.27
CA LEU A 972 29.71 0.54 43.11
C LEU A 972 30.95 0.24 42.25
N GLN A 973 32.08 -0.14 42.87
CA GLN A 973 33.27 -0.59 42.12
C GLN A 973 33.05 -1.87 41.35
N GLU A 974 32.11 -2.74 41.77
CA GLU A 974 31.77 -3.94 41.04
C GLU A 974 30.90 -3.68 39.78
N LEU A 975 30.22 -2.54 39.68
CA LEU A 975 29.56 -2.11 38.45
C LEU A 975 30.55 -1.80 37.33
N ASP A 976 31.79 -1.39 37.66
CA ASP A 976 32.90 -1.19 36.70
C ASP A 976 33.56 -2.48 36.25
N TRP A 977 33.14 -3.62 36.80
CA TRP A 977 33.72 -4.91 36.46
C TRP A 977 33.35 -5.36 35.05
N HIS A 978 34.26 -5.20 34.12
CA HIS A 978 34.19 -5.86 32.83
C HIS A 978 34.65 -7.30 32.96
N PRO A 979 33.83 -8.30 32.67
CA PRO A 979 34.32 -9.64 32.55
C PRO A 979 35.40 -9.67 31.47
N ARG A 980 36.64 -9.93 31.83
CA ARG A 980 37.66 -10.26 30.86
C ARG A 980 37.32 -11.65 30.34
N LEU A 981 36.65 -11.72 29.20
CA LEU A 981 36.55 -12.92 28.36
C LEU A 981 37.70 -12.90 27.37
#